data_7307d374b6b3907eddb16115f2cdcce5
#
_entry.id   7307d374b6b3907eddb16115f2cdcce5
#
_cell.length_a   1.000
_cell.length_b   1.000
_cell.length_c   1.000
_cell.angle_alpha   90.00
_cell.angle_beta   90.00
_cell.angle_gamma   90.00
#
_symmetry.space_group_name_H-M   'P 1'
#
loop_
_entity.id
_entity.type
_entity.pdbx_description
1 polymer ?
#
loop_
_entity_poly.entity_id
_entity_poly.type
_entity_poly.pdbx_seq_one_letter_code
_entity_poly.pdbx_strand_id
1 'polypeptide(L)'
;MNTLRYALRFLLRARTYTLINLLGLAFSLACCIILLRYIHRELTVDTHCVDREKVYAVQVSVSGGAYWGSYAAYRNDSVLIAPELIETKCSFVPLENDFLVSEGHRYRCNALATDSTFFQLFSYPLIQGEKNLTDPSSVVLTQSYAREVFGSDNPVGKTITYSNGQEYVVKGVVGLPVNKTWLNFDMLLANSSSNSWEKMPLDLYRFVPGADMNKLNQVGKHPRRLNPHYPSDTRVYTFRFVPLKECYFSKLEIRDKASIYVWGNWGQLQIFMGICALLLVTGLLNFINLYMIFMLKRTHEYGIRRVFGAGRGAVFAQIFAENFLLSALAVLLAWVCIELTRVPVSRFFGFDFSYTAFDGYLSLALLIFLPLVASLYPYFRFTRILPSVGIRLVSTAGQSVRARMGLLLLQYVLTLILVVLAFYFNRQLDTLLNTEPGYRTENILVAHLAHESKDFSSYQNPEDIQARVQRVKQLGAKMKACPDIEYWVADQSALTSSDFGMKFIGNNGRTAFLYMWYANPSFFRLYELRFVEGTLPSMEEEEDWDREYYVVNRAALKELGYDSCQGATLMYEDDKMRAQNPEAHPIVAVIDDYYDGHISAGVHPMVFVVRRGSSGDLYTLSYRPGRLAAVMDYLKKVEREIYGTEEFEYTLFSDQVKQMYAADRRMAMLYTSFAFIAIVVSCLGLFGISLFDIRQRYREIAIRKVNGAMLKDLYVLLLRRYVGMLLLAAVVAVPLAWLAIHYYTADLVVKAPVTVGLFLAAFLIVAVISVATLLWQVNKASRINPSEVMKNE
;
A
#
# COMPACT_ATOMS: atom_id res chain seq x y z
N MET A 1 -20.78 37.75 -22.98
CA MET A 1 -21.25 36.85 -24.06
C MET A 1 -20.33 36.83 -25.30
N ASN A 2 -19.86 37.99 -25.77
CA ASN A 2 -19.04 38.10 -27.00
C ASN A 2 -17.65 37.42 -26.86
N THR A 3 -17.01 37.47 -25.70
CA THR A 3 -15.67 36.90 -25.46
C THR A 3 -15.67 35.38 -25.56
N LEU A 4 -16.66 34.70 -25.00
CA LEU A 4 -16.81 33.24 -25.02
C LEU A 4 -17.12 32.70 -26.43
N ARG A 5 -18.03 33.38 -27.17
CA ARG A 5 -18.33 33.03 -28.56
C ARG A 5 -17.12 33.18 -29.48
N TYR A 6 -16.30 34.20 -29.22
CA TYR A 6 -15.07 34.43 -29.94
C TYR A 6 -14.01 33.35 -29.63
N ALA A 7 -13.84 33.00 -28.36
CA ALA A 7 -12.95 31.92 -27.90
C ALA A 7 -13.32 30.57 -28.56
N LEU A 8 -14.62 30.23 -28.57
CA LEU A 8 -15.10 28.97 -29.19
C LEU A 8 -14.82 28.92 -30.72
N ARG A 9 -15.13 30.01 -31.47
CA ARG A 9 -14.88 30.07 -32.91
C ARG A 9 -13.39 29.92 -33.21
N PHE A 10 -12.56 30.48 -32.38
CA PHE A 10 -11.11 30.39 -32.54
C PHE A 10 -10.58 28.97 -32.33
N LEU A 11 -10.99 28.31 -31.26
CA LEU A 11 -10.60 26.93 -30.94
C LEU A 11 -11.00 25.96 -32.06
N LEU A 12 -12.17 26.18 -32.67
CA LEU A 12 -12.65 25.39 -33.82
C LEU A 12 -11.84 25.59 -35.09
N ARG A 13 -11.20 26.76 -35.29
CA ARG A 13 -10.33 27.02 -36.45
C ARG A 13 -8.97 26.32 -36.32
N ALA A 14 -8.44 26.12 -35.14
CA ALA A 14 -7.13 25.53 -34.89
C ALA A 14 -7.21 24.08 -34.42
N ARG A 15 -8.05 23.27 -35.04
CA ARG A 15 -8.48 21.92 -34.58
C ARG A 15 -7.34 21.02 -34.09
N THR A 16 -6.28 20.87 -34.85
CA THR A 16 -5.16 19.93 -34.52
C THR A 16 -4.47 20.31 -33.21
N TYR A 17 -4.13 21.59 -33.06
CA TYR A 17 -3.48 22.05 -31.83
C TYR A 17 -4.40 21.99 -30.59
N THR A 18 -5.66 22.38 -30.81
CA THR A 18 -6.68 22.31 -29.74
C THR A 18 -6.86 20.87 -29.28
N LEU A 19 -6.97 19.92 -30.22
CA LEU A 19 -7.13 18.50 -29.90
C LEU A 19 -5.92 17.94 -29.13
N ILE A 20 -4.70 18.20 -29.61
CA ILE A 20 -3.48 17.72 -28.95
C ILE A 20 -3.38 18.28 -27.52
N ASN A 21 -3.65 19.59 -27.38
CA ASN A 21 -3.62 20.26 -26.09
C ASN A 21 -4.68 19.73 -25.12
N LEU A 22 -5.90 19.54 -25.62
CA LEU A 22 -7.02 19.00 -24.88
C LEU A 22 -6.76 17.56 -24.41
N LEU A 23 -6.31 16.68 -25.30
CA LEU A 23 -6.00 15.28 -24.96
C LEU A 23 -4.84 15.18 -23.95
N GLY A 24 -3.75 15.92 -24.19
CA GLY A 24 -2.60 15.91 -23.28
C GLY A 24 -2.96 16.38 -21.87
N LEU A 25 -3.74 17.45 -21.76
CA LEU A 25 -4.22 17.94 -20.45
C LEU A 25 -5.23 16.96 -19.83
N ALA A 26 -6.18 16.43 -20.60
CA ALA A 26 -7.21 15.51 -20.10
C ALA A 26 -6.63 14.21 -19.54
N PHE A 27 -5.67 13.58 -20.23
CA PHE A 27 -5.00 12.37 -19.73
C PHE A 27 -4.21 12.65 -18.45
N SER A 28 -3.46 13.75 -18.41
CA SER A 28 -2.73 14.15 -17.21
C SER A 28 -3.67 14.41 -16.04
N LEU A 29 -4.77 15.12 -16.28
CA LEU A 29 -5.78 15.41 -15.26
C LEU A 29 -6.50 14.15 -14.78
N ALA A 30 -6.87 13.23 -15.66
CA ALA A 30 -7.52 11.98 -15.27
C ALA A 30 -6.66 11.22 -14.26
N CYS A 31 -5.35 11.10 -14.52
CA CYS A 31 -4.42 10.46 -13.60
C CYS A 31 -4.25 11.22 -12.29
N CYS A 32 -4.13 12.56 -12.35
CA CYS A 32 -4.04 13.39 -11.16
C CYS A 32 -5.30 13.28 -10.30
N ILE A 33 -6.50 13.28 -10.90
CA ILE A 33 -7.77 13.14 -10.17
C ILE A 33 -7.83 11.77 -9.48
N ILE A 34 -7.50 10.67 -10.16
CA ILE A 34 -7.46 9.33 -9.56
C ILE A 34 -6.51 9.30 -8.37
N LEU A 35 -5.29 9.83 -8.52
CA LEU A 35 -4.31 9.90 -7.43
C LEU A 35 -4.77 10.78 -6.28
N LEU A 36 -5.34 11.94 -6.56
CA LEU A 36 -5.85 12.85 -5.53
C LEU A 36 -7.03 12.24 -4.76
N ARG A 37 -7.90 11.47 -5.43
CA ARG A 37 -8.96 10.70 -4.77
C ARG A 37 -8.37 9.63 -3.85
N TYR A 38 -7.36 8.91 -4.31
CA TYR A 38 -6.65 7.93 -3.47
C TYR A 38 -5.99 8.61 -2.26
N ILE A 39 -5.22 9.67 -2.48
CA ILE A 39 -4.56 10.45 -1.41
C ILE A 39 -5.59 10.98 -0.41
N HIS A 40 -6.68 11.56 -0.90
CA HIS A 40 -7.75 12.06 -0.05
C HIS A 40 -8.35 10.95 0.82
N ARG A 41 -8.62 9.77 0.24
CA ARG A 41 -9.13 8.61 0.96
C ARG A 41 -8.17 8.15 2.07
N GLU A 42 -6.87 8.11 1.79
CA GLU A 42 -5.85 7.73 2.78
C GLU A 42 -5.69 8.79 3.91
N LEU A 43 -5.88 10.07 3.60
CA LEU A 43 -5.81 11.15 4.60
C LEU A 43 -7.10 11.31 5.42
N THR A 44 -8.23 10.82 4.91
CA THR A 44 -9.55 10.94 5.55
C THR A 44 -10.01 9.65 6.24
N VAL A 45 -9.06 8.79 6.63
CA VAL A 45 -9.37 7.58 7.40
C VAL A 45 -10.07 7.96 8.71
N ASP A 46 -11.09 7.18 9.09
CA ASP A 46 -11.88 7.33 10.32
C ASP A 46 -12.57 8.70 10.53
N THR A 47 -12.82 9.47 9.47
CA THR A 47 -13.58 10.72 9.60
C THR A 47 -15.07 10.51 9.93
N HIS A 48 -15.54 9.27 9.89
CA HIS A 48 -16.85 8.88 10.40
C HIS A 48 -16.89 8.73 11.94
N CYS A 49 -15.73 8.77 12.58
CA CYS A 49 -15.62 8.78 14.04
C CYS A 49 -16.07 10.13 14.58
N VAL A 50 -16.99 10.11 15.55
CA VAL A 50 -17.51 11.30 16.21
C VAL A 50 -16.40 11.92 17.06
N ASP A 51 -16.14 13.21 16.84
CA ASP A 51 -15.08 13.95 17.52
C ASP A 51 -13.69 13.26 17.45
N ARG A 52 -13.34 12.72 16.26
CA ARG A 52 -12.07 12.00 16.01
C ARG A 52 -10.83 12.64 16.62
N GLU A 53 -10.79 13.95 16.72
CA GLU A 53 -9.65 14.70 17.27
C GLU A 53 -9.48 14.54 18.79
N LYS A 54 -10.54 14.09 19.47
CA LYS A 54 -10.56 13.85 20.92
C LYS A 54 -10.49 12.37 21.29
N VAL A 55 -10.44 11.48 20.27
CA VAL A 55 -10.37 10.05 20.47
C VAL A 55 -8.93 9.56 20.36
N TYR A 56 -8.52 8.76 21.33
CA TYR A 56 -7.17 8.23 21.46
C TYR A 56 -7.20 6.73 21.67
N ALA A 57 -6.31 6.02 20.99
CA ALA A 57 -6.03 4.61 21.25
C ALA A 57 -4.87 4.46 22.24
N VAL A 58 -4.88 3.38 22.99
CA VAL A 58 -3.80 3.08 23.93
C VAL A 58 -2.75 2.21 23.26
N GLN A 59 -1.56 2.75 23.16
CA GLN A 59 -0.37 2.03 22.76
C GLN A 59 0.37 1.55 24.01
N VAL A 60 0.64 0.25 24.09
CA VAL A 60 1.42 -0.37 25.15
C VAL A 60 2.78 -0.75 24.60
N SER A 61 3.85 -0.37 25.28
CA SER A 61 5.21 -0.76 24.90
C SER A 61 5.87 -1.56 26.01
N VAL A 62 6.51 -2.66 25.65
CA VAL A 62 7.21 -3.55 26.57
C VAL A 62 8.43 -4.16 25.88
N SER A 63 9.59 -4.16 26.53
CA SER A 63 10.82 -4.82 26.05
C SER A 63 11.19 -4.49 24.59
N GLY A 64 10.99 -3.22 24.17
CA GLY A 64 11.34 -2.75 22.81
C GLY A 64 10.28 -2.95 21.74
N GLY A 65 9.18 -3.68 22.03
CA GLY A 65 8.02 -3.79 21.16
C GLY A 65 6.86 -2.90 21.59
N ALA A 66 5.95 -2.58 20.66
CA ALA A 66 4.74 -1.81 20.95
C ALA A 66 3.53 -2.47 20.27
N TYR A 67 2.37 -2.39 20.93
CA TYR A 67 1.11 -2.92 20.42
C TYR A 67 -0.09 -2.11 20.91
N TRP A 68 -1.23 -2.26 20.25
CA TRP A 68 -2.47 -1.69 20.75
C TRP A 68 -3.01 -2.51 21.91
N GLY A 69 -3.47 -1.85 22.95
CA GLY A 69 -3.93 -2.57 24.12
C GLY A 69 -4.82 -1.75 25.03
N SER A 70 -5.12 -2.32 26.18
CA SER A 70 -5.91 -1.70 27.24
C SER A 70 -5.02 -1.25 28.37
N TYR A 71 -5.21 -0.02 28.80
CA TYR A 71 -4.56 0.49 30.00
C TYR A 71 -5.06 -0.24 31.24
N ALA A 72 -6.36 -0.53 31.30
CA ALA A 72 -7.00 -1.18 32.46
C ALA A 72 -6.57 -2.64 32.61
N ALA A 73 -6.23 -3.34 31.53
CA ALA A 73 -5.79 -4.73 31.55
C ALA A 73 -4.46 -4.94 32.32
N TYR A 74 -3.64 -3.91 32.42
CA TYR A 74 -2.31 -3.96 33.05
C TYR A 74 -2.25 -3.24 34.41
N ARG A 75 -3.37 -2.74 34.95
CA ARG A 75 -3.40 -2.00 36.20
C ARG A 75 -4.65 -2.26 37.04
N ASN A 76 -4.40 -2.51 38.31
CA ASN A 76 -5.44 -2.51 39.36
C ASN A 76 -5.78 -1.10 39.88
N ASP A 77 -5.05 -0.05 39.43
CA ASP A 77 -5.24 1.32 39.91
C ASP A 77 -6.05 2.14 38.94
N SER A 78 -7.26 2.49 39.25
CA SER A 78 -8.09 3.50 38.63
C SER A 78 -7.49 4.95 38.64
N VAL A 79 -6.30 5.10 39.22
CA VAL A 79 -5.75 6.39 39.68
C VAL A 79 -5.07 7.22 38.59
N LEU A 80 -4.78 6.69 37.38
CA LEU A 80 -3.98 7.45 36.41
C LEU A 80 -4.77 8.24 35.39
N ILE A 81 -5.97 7.83 35.09
CA ILE A 81 -6.89 8.65 34.29
C ILE A 81 -8.02 9.02 35.21
N ALA A 82 -8.08 10.28 35.65
CA ALA A 82 -9.21 10.73 36.44
C ALA A 82 -10.50 10.46 35.64
N PRO A 83 -11.49 9.73 36.17
CA PRO A 83 -12.72 9.39 35.47
C PRO A 83 -13.43 10.62 34.89
N GLU A 84 -13.25 11.77 35.50
CA GLU A 84 -13.79 13.08 35.09
C GLU A 84 -13.22 13.56 33.75
N LEU A 85 -12.07 13.06 33.32
CA LEU A 85 -11.45 13.41 32.03
C LEU A 85 -11.97 12.54 30.87
N ILE A 86 -12.65 11.42 31.20
CA ILE A 86 -13.13 10.47 30.20
C ILE A 86 -14.59 10.77 29.89
N GLU A 87 -14.88 11.16 28.65
CA GLU A 87 -16.25 11.33 28.18
C GLU A 87 -16.87 9.98 27.77
N THR A 88 -16.10 9.17 27.02
CA THR A 88 -16.52 7.84 26.57
C THR A 88 -15.32 6.91 26.50
N LYS A 89 -15.48 5.68 26.97
CA LYS A 89 -14.52 4.60 26.79
C LYS A 89 -15.18 3.51 25.98
N CYS A 90 -14.50 3.02 24.95
CA CYS A 90 -14.89 1.85 24.18
C CYS A 90 -13.76 0.83 24.26
N SER A 91 -14.10 -0.38 24.67
CA SER A 91 -13.19 -1.52 24.70
C SER A 91 -13.65 -2.56 23.71
N PHE A 92 -12.73 -3.09 22.92
CA PHE A 92 -13.03 -4.20 22.03
C PHE A 92 -11.87 -5.19 21.95
N VAL A 93 -12.24 -6.46 21.72
CA VAL A 93 -11.28 -7.55 21.54
C VAL A 93 -11.31 -7.98 20.08
N PRO A 94 -10.18 -7.93 19.36
CA PRO A 94 -10.10 -8.42 17.99
C PRO A 94 -10.09 -9.97 17.98
N LEU A 95 -11.03 -10.56 17.25
CA LEU A 95 -11.20 -12.00 17.04
C LEU A 95 -11.01 -12.29 15.56
N GLU A 96 -9.82 -12.74 15.20
CA GLU A 96 -9.39 -12.86 13.83
C GLU A 96 -9.32 -14.28 13.35
N ASN A 97 -9.51 -14.44 12.03
CA ASN A 97 -9.39 -15.73 11.38
C ASN A 97 -10.27 -16.79 12.06
N ASP A 98 -11.41 -16.37 12.52
CA ASP A 98 -12.37 -17.21 13.20
C ASP A 98 -13.50 -17.59 12.25
N PHE A 99 -14.48 -18.35 12.71
CA PHE A 99 -15.59 -18.77 11.86
C PHE A 99 -16.93 -18.68 12.60
N LEU A 100 -17.98 -18.53 11.84
CA LEU A 100 -19.35 -18.77 12.29
C LEU A 100 -19.99 -19.90 11.51
N VAL A 101 -20.98 -20.52 12.10
CA VAL A 101 -21.81 -21.54 11.47
C VAL A 101 -23.23 -20.99 11.32
N SER A 102 -23.76 -21.04 10.10
CA SER A 102 -25.13 -20.68 9.78
C SER A 102 -25.69 -21.73 8.83
N GLU A 103 -26.84 -22.31 9.15
CA GLU A 103 -27.53 -23.34 8.34
C GLU A 103 -26.62 -24.55 7.97
N GLY A 104 -25.66 -24.90 8.87
CA GLY A 104 -24.73 -26.00 8.66
C GLY A 104 -23.49 -25.67 7.81
N HIS A 105 -23.40 -24.46 7.26
CA HIS A 105 -22.23 -23.97 6.53
C HIS A 105 -21.34 -23.13 7.42
N ARG A 106 -20.02 -23.23 7.20
CA ARG A 106 -19.00 -22.43 7.90
C ARG A 106 -18.59 -21.24 7.05
N TYR A 107 -18.53 -20.07 7.71
CA TYR A 107 -18.08 -18.82 7.10
C TYR A 107 -16.96 -18.24 7.93
N ARG A 108 -15.85 -17.93 7.27
CA ARG A 108 -14.74 -17.25 7.94
C ARG A 108 -15.12 -15.81 8.29
N CYS A 109 -14.67 -15.32 9.42
CA CYS A 109 -14.97 -13.97 9.86
C CYS A 109 -13.84 -13.36 10.69
N ASN A 110 -13.76 -12.03 10.61
CA ASN A 110 -13.04 -11.20 11.56
C ASN A 110 -14.10 -10.48 12.41
N ALA A 111 -14.13 -10.78 13.70
CA ALA A 111 -15.10 -10.18 14.60
C ALA A 111 -14.42 -9.24 15.60
N LEU A 112 -15.17 -8.24 16.08
CA LEU A 112 -14.80 -7.43 17.24
C LEU A 112 -15.81 -7.70 18.34
N ALA A 113 -15.34 -8.24 19.48
CA ALA A 113 -16.18 -8.34 20.65
C ALA A 113 -16.16 -6.99 21.39
N THR A 114 -17.31 -6.32 21.46
CA THR A 114 -17.45 -4.95 21.98
C THR A 114 -18.83 -4.71 22.56
N ASP A 115 -19.07 -3.51 23.03
CA ASP A 115 -20.37 -3.07 23.55
C ASP A 115 -20.96 -1.92 22.74
N SER A 116 -22.12 -1.42 23.13
CA SER A 116 -22.83 -0.35 22.41
C SER A 116 -22.09 0.99 22.40
N THR A 117 -21.03 1.17 23.22
CA THR A 117 -20.20 2.38 23.20
C THR A 117 -19.43 2.52 21.91
N PHE A 118 -19.18 1.40 21.20
CA PHE A 118 -18.58 1.42 19.86
C PHE A 118 -19.35 2.36 18.90
N PHE A 119 -20.66 2.29 18.90
CA PHE A 119 -21.51 3.13 18.04
C PHE A 119 -21.61 4.59 18.52
N GLN A 120 -21.19 4.89 19.75
CA GLN A 120 -21.06 6.27 20.23
C GLN A 120 -19.80 6.95 19.69
N LEU A 121 -18.75 6.14 19.42
CA LEU A 121 -17.51 6.62 18.82
C LEU A 121 -17.56 6.59 17.28
N PHE A 122 -18.05 5.51 16.69
CA PHE A 122 -18.05 5.27 15.26
C PHE A 122 -19.44 5.33 14.65
N SER A 123 -19.64 6.23 13.69
CA SER A 123 -20.91 6.40 12.98
C SER A 123 -20.96 5.49 11.75
N TYR A 124 -21.44 4.25 11.93
CA TYR A 124 -21.76 3.35 10.82
C TYR A 124 -23.21 3.54 10.39
N PRO A 125 -23.55 3.61 9.08
CA PRO A 125 -24.92 3.71 8.63
C PRO A 125 -25.69 2.42 8.92
N LEU A 126 -26.85 2.53 9.56
CA LEU A 126 -27.75 1.39 9.78
C LEU A 126 -28.48 1.08 8.47
N ILE A 127 -28.45 -0.18 8.04
CA ILE A 127 -29.13 -0.68 6.85
C ILE A 127 -30.44 -1.37 7.23
N GLN A 128 -30.37 -2.25 8.27
CA GLN A 128 -31.51 -3.02 8.76
C GLN A 128 -31.37 -3.25 10.26
N GLY A 129 -32.49 -3.41 10.98
CA GLY A 129 -32.49 -3.74 12.39
C GLY A 129 -32.03 -2.61 13.32
N GLU A 130 -31.25 -2.95 14.35
CA GLU A 130 -30.81 -2.05 15.42
C GLU A 130 -29.30 -2.19 15.69
N LYS A 131 -28.67 -1.08 16.08
CA LYS A 131 -27.26 -1.06 16.54
C LYS A 131 -27.17 -1.36 18.04
N ASN A 132 -27.69 -2.49 18.45
CA ASN A 132 -27.80 -2.85 19.86
C ASN A 132 -26.91 -4.05 20.19
N LEU A 133 -25.94 -3.85 21.13
CA LEU A 133 -25.03 -4.85 21.65
C LEU A 133 -25.14 -4.94 23.19
N THR A 134 -26.29 -4.59 23.77
CA THR A 134 -26.52 -4.68 25.23
C THR A 134 -26.86 -6.08 25.68
N ASP A 135 -27.50 -6.86 24.80
CA ASP A 135 -27.78 -8.27 25.08
C ASP A 135 -26.51 -9.09 24.77
N PRO A 136 -26.03 -9.92 25.72
CA PRO A 136 -24.82 -10.75 25.52
C PRO A 136 -24.87 -11.69 24.32
N SER A 137 -26.05 -12.04 23.84
CA SER A 137 -26.27 -12.89 22.67
C SER A 137 -26.50 -12.09 21.38
N SER A 138 -26.20 -10.80 21.33
CA SER A 138 -26.43 -9.97 20.15
C SER A 138 -25.20 -9.88 19.25
N VAL A 139 -25.47 -9.83 17.94
CA VAL A 139 -24.48 -9.59 16.89
C VAL A 139 -24.99 -8.57 15.88
N VAL A 140 -24.07 -7.71 15.41
CA VAL A 140 -24.31 -6.77 14.33
C VAL A 140 -23.35 -7.10 13.18
N LEU A 141 -23.89 -7.33 11.99
CA LEU A 141 -23.14 -7.71 10.81
C LEU A 141 -22.84 -6.52 9.91
N THR A 142 -21.73 -6.58 9.16
CA THR A 142 -21.55 -5.67 8.02
C THR A 142 -22.43 -6.12 6.85
N GLN A 143 -22.80 -5.18 5.97
CA GLN A 143 -23.66 -5.48 4.82
C GLN A 143 -23.02 -6.46 3.84
N SER A 144 -21.69 -6.38 3.65
CA SER A 144 -20.94 -7.32 2.80
C SER A 144 -21.03 -8.73 3.34
N TYR A 145 -20.78 -8.88 4.62
CA TYR A 145 -20.77 -10.18 5.27
C TYR A 145 -22.17 -10.77 5.44
N ALA A 146 -23.15 -9.93 5.76
CA ALA A 146 -24.55 -10.38 5.78
C ALA A 146 -25.02 -10.97 4.43
N ARG A 147 -24.54 -10.39 3.30
CA ARG A 147 -24.82 -10.92 1.97
C ARG A 147 -24.08 -12.21 1.68
N GLU A 148 -22.88 -12.38 2.19
CA GLU A 148 -22.08 -13.59 2.05
C GLU A 148 -22.74 -14.78 2.77
N VAL A 149 -23.21 -14.56 4.02
CA VAL A 149 -23.78 -15.59 4.86
C VAL A 149 -25.24 -15.92 4.50
N PHE A 150 -26.05 -14.89 4.23
CA PHE A 150 -27.50 -15.03 4.07
C PHE A 150 -28.00 -14.72 2.64
N GLY A 151 -27.08 -14.39 1.71
CA GLY A 151 -27.45 -14.04 0.34
C GLY A 151 -28.37 -12.81 0.27
N SER A 152 -29.58 -13.01 -0.25
CA SER A 152 -30.63 -11.97 -0.36
C SER A 152 -31.61 -11.96 0.81
N ASP A 153 -31.54 -12.93 1.72
CA ASP A 153 -32.46 -13.08 2.83
C ASP A 153 -32.25 -11.99 3.88
N ASN A 154 -33.33 -11.71 4.63
CA ASN A 154 -33.21 -10.80 5.78
C ASN A 154 -32.47 -11.51 6.94
N PRO A 155 -31.30 -11.03 7.34
CA PRO A 155 -30.52 -11.66 8.41
C PRO A 155 -31.04 -11.31 9.81
N VAL A 156 -31.80 -10.21 9.98
CA VAL A 156 -32.22 -9.72 11.31
C VAL A 156 -33.16 -10.71 11.96
N GLY A 157 -32.84 -11.11 13.20
CA GLY A 157 -33.57 -12.09 13.98
C GLY A 157 -33.13 -13.55 13.76
N LYS A 158 -32.29 -13.83 12.74
CA LYS A 158 -31.68 -15.16 12.55
C LYS A 158 -30.59 -15.41 13.60
N THR A 159 -30.43 -16.69 13.96
CA THR A 159 -29.37 -17.12 14.90
C THR A 159 -28.15 -17.65 14.13
N ILE A 160 -26.97 -17.30 14.60
CA ILE A 160 -25.69 -17.82 14.14
C ILE A 160 -24.95 -18.46 15.31
N THR A 161 -24.19 -19.51 15.05
CA THR A 161 -23.32 -20.12 16.07
C THR A 161 -21.88 -19.67 15.81
N TYR A 162 -21.26 -19.04 16.78
CA TYR A 162 -19.85 -18.62 16.66
C TYR A 162 -18.91 -19.77 17.03
N SER A 163 -17.65 -19.68 16.66
CA SER A 163 -16.62 -20.70 16.87
C SER A 163 -16.48 -21.19 18.33
N ASN A 164 -16.83 -20.34 19.28
CA ASN A 164 -16.86 -20.70 20.70
C ASN A 164 -18.09 -21.54 21.12
N GLY A 165 -18.93 -21.95 20.17
CA GLY A 165 -20.15 -22.73 20.43
C GLY A 165 -21.34 -21.90 20.90
N GLN A 166 -21.19 -20.58 21.11
CA GLN A 166 -22.29 -19.73 21.57
C GLN A 166 -23.18 -19.30 20.40
N GLU A 167 -24.46 -19.20 20.68
CA GLU A 167 -25.45 -18.71 19.73
C GLU A 167 -25.65 -17.21 19.88
N TYR A 168 -25.64 -16.51 18.76
CA TYR A 168 -25.89 -15.07 18.69
C TYR A 168 -27.06 -14.76 17.75
N VAL A 169 -27.88 -13.80 18.14
CA VAL A 169 -29.01 -13.33 17.33
C VAL A 169 -28.59 -12.06 16.57
N VAL A 170 -28.78 -12.05 15.28
CA VAL A 170 -28.50 -10.88 14.44
C VAL A 170 -29.50 -9.77 14.78
N LYS A 171 -29.04 -8.70 15.43
CA LYS A 171 -29.86 -7.54 15.80
C LYS A 171 -29.89 -6.48 14.70
N GLY A 172 -28.83 -6.38 13.90
CA GLY A 172 -28.77 -5.38 12.84
C GLY A 172 -27.71 -5.61 11.81
N VAL A 173 -27.83 -4.87 10.73
CA VAL A 173 -26.86 -4.82 9.64
C VAL A 173 -26.41 -3.38 9.44
N VAL A 174 -25.10 -3.15 9.45
CA VAL A 174 -24.49 -1.85 9.22
C VAL A 174 -23.78 -1.79 7.86
N GLY A 175 -23.89 -0.65 7.21
CA GLY A 175 -23.13 -0.36 6.00
C GLY A 175 -21.71 0.05 6.34
N LEU A 176 -20.80 -0.11 5.37
CA LEU A 176 -19.46 0.46 5.50
C LEU A 176 -19.54 1.98 5.44
N PRO A 177 -18.69 2.69 6.20
CA PRO A 177 -18.62 4.14 6.10
C PRO A 177 -18.07 4.54 4.73
N VAL A 178 -18.44 5.75 4.27
CA VAL A 178 -18.00 6.29 2.96
C VAL A 178 -16.46 6.40 2.90
N ASN A 179 -15.86 6.79 4.01
CA ASN A 179 -14.43 6.92 4.13
C ASN A 179 -13.80 5.63 4.68
N LYS A 180 -12.52 5.43 4.36
CA LYS A 180 -11.75 4.30 4.86
C LYS A 180 -11.71 4.29 6.38
N THR A 181 -11.70 3.12 6.96
CA THR A 181 -11.54 2.92 8.40
C THR A 181 -10.24 2.18 8.72
N TRP A 182 -9.69 2.46 9.87
CA TRP A 182 -8.55 1.75 10.45
C TRP A 182 -8.91 0.31 10.87
N LEU A 183 -10.20 0.08 11.22
CA LEU A 183 -10.71 -1.24 11.63
C LEU A 183 -11.41 -1.93 10.46
N ASN A 184 -11.01 -3.17 10.17
CA ASN A 184 -11.62 -4.02 9.17
C ASN A 184 -12.21 -5.26 9.87
N PHE A 185 -13.52 -5.30 9.97
CA PHE A 185 -14.25 -6.39 10.62
C PHE A 185 -15.49 -6.77 9.80
N ASP A 186 -15.95 -8.00 10.00
CA ASP A 186 -17.15 -8.55 9.35
C ASP A 186 -18.36 -8.46 10.27
N MET A 187 -18.14 -8.54 11.59
CA MET A 187 -19.21 -8.46 12.57
C MET A 187 -18.73 -7.89 13.92
N LEU A 188 -19.71 -7.37 14.67
CA LEU A 188 -19.54 -6.94 16.06
C LEU A 188 -20.33 -7.90 16.97
N LEU A 189 -19.64 -8.54 17.89
CA LEU A 189 -20.22 -9.42 18.90
C LEU A 189 -20.39 -8.65 20.22
N ALA A 190 -21.48 -8.88 20.92
CA ALA A 190 -21.64 -8.35 22.26
C ALA A 190 -20.57 -8.94 23.18
N ASN A 191 -19.78 -8.07 23.84
CA ASN A 191 -18.82 -8.46 24.82
C ASN A 191 -19.50 -8.63 26.17
N SER A 192 -19.72 -9.87 26.61
CA SER A 192 -20.17 -10.14 27.98
C SER A 192 -18.98 -10.38 28.88
N SER A 193 -19.07 -9.93 30.10
CA SER A 193 -18.05 -10.17 31.14
C SER A 193 -17.84 -11.67 31.49
N SER A 194 -18.73 -12.53 30.97
CA SER A 194 -18.61 -13.99 31.11
C SER A 194 -17.73 -14.64 30.05
N ASN A 195 -17.46 -13.93 28.96
CA ASN A 195 -16.62 -14.43 27.88
C ASN A 195 -15.18 -13.95 28.13
N SER A 196 -14.40 -14.77 28.79
CA SER A 196 -12.96 -14.52 28.95
C SER A 196 -12.26 -14.79 27.61
N TRP A 197 -12.13 -13.74 26.82
CA TRP A 197 -11.32 -13.82 25.62
C TRP A 197 -9.85 -13.90 26.04
N GLU A 198 -9.11 -14.84 25.49
CA GLU A 198 -7.66 -14.96 25.73
C GLU A 198 -6.88 -13.75 25.21
N LYS A 199 -7.48 -12.97 24.31
CA LYS A 199 -6.85 -11.83 23.69
C LYS A 199 -7.04 -10.55 24.51
N MET A 200 -5.99 -9.73 24.54
CA MET A 200 -6.01 -8.45 25.21
C MET A 200 -6.98 -7.48 24.53
N PRO A 201 -7.85 -6.79 25.31
CA PRO A 201 -8.71 -5.76 24.77
C PRO A 201 -7.90 -4.56 24.31
N LEU A 202 -8.42 -3.87 23.31
CA LEU A 202 -7.97 -2.55 22.90
C LEU A 202 -8.95 -1.51 23.42
N ASP A 203 -8.42 -0.46 24.04
CA ASP A 203 -9.22 0.64 24.56
C ASP A 203 -9.07 1.89 23.70
N LEU A 204 -10.22 2.48 23.36
CA LEU A 204 -10.32 3.83 22.81
C LEU A 204 -10.95 4.75 23.86
N TYR A 205 -10.35 5.90 24.06
CA TYR A 205 -10.83 6.92 24.99
C TYR A 205 -11.18 8.20 24.24
N ARG A 206 -12.39 8.71 24.45
CA ARG A 206 -12.72 10.08 24.10
C ARG A 206 -12.61 10.93 25.36
N PHE A 207 -11.71 11.90 25.35
CA PHE A 207 -11.47 12.78 26.48
C PHE A 207 -12.30 14.06 26.37
N VAL A 208 -12.63 14.64 27.54
CA VAL A 208 -13.31 15.94 27.61
C VAL A 208 -12.43 17.04 27.00
N PRO A 209 -13.06 18.11 26.46
CA PRO A 209 -12.31 19.25 25.93
C PRO A 209 -11.40 19.85 26.96
N GLY A 210 -10.10 20.03 26.64
CA GLY A 210 -9.10 20.61 27.53
C GLY A 210 -8.29 19.63 28.38
N ALA A 211 -8.48 18.31 28.20
CA ALA A 211 -7.63 17.31 28.83
C ALA A 211 -6.15 17.49 28.40
N ASP A 212 -5.23 17.57 29.36
CA ASP A 212 -3.80 17.74 29.08
C ASP A 212 -3.16 16.38 28.74
N MET A 213 -3.12 16.07 27.44
CA MET A 213 -2.56 14.83 26.91
C MET A 213 -1.07 14.66 27.21
N ASN A 214 -0.32 15.78 27.39
CA ASN A 214 1.10 15.69 27.72
C ASN A 214 1.28 15.17 29.15
N LYS A 215 0.45 15.61 30.07
CA LYS A 215 0.44 15.08 31.45
C LYS A 215 0.04 13.60 31.47
N LEU A 216 -1.00 13.21 30.74
CA LEU A 216 -1.43 11.82 30.64
C LEU A 216 -0.32 10.92 30.07
N ASN A 217 0.34 11.35 29.01
CA ASN A 217 1.46 10.60 28.42
C ASN A 217 2.72 10.58 29.32
N GLN A 218 2.96 11.60 30.15
CA GLN A 218 4.06 11.59 31.13
C GLN A 218 3.78 10.56 32.24
N VAL A 219 2.57 10.49 32.73
CA VAL A 219 2.16 9.52 33.72
C VAL A 219 2.27 8.08 33.18
N GLY A 220 1.99 7.86 31.91
CA GLY A 220 2.16 6.57 31.25
C GLY A 220 3.61 6.09 31.12
N LYS A 221 4.60 6.97 31.32
CA LYS A 221 6.03 6.61 31.23
C LYS A 221 6.62 6.02 32.52
N HIS A 222 5.89 6.01 33.63
CA HIS A 222 6.41 5.44 34.87
C HIS A 222 6.42 3.92 34.83
N PRO A 223 7.60 3.27 34.99
CA PRO A 223 7.70 1.83 35.03
C PRO A 223 6.96 1.30 36.28
N ARG A 224 5.97 0.46 36.06
CA ARG A 224 5.24 -0.19 37.14
C ARG A 224 5.07 -1.66 36.85
N ARG A 225 5.18 -2.47 37.91
CA ARG A 225 4.83 -3.90 37.90
C ARG A 225 3.31 -4.02 37.71
N LEU A 226 2.86 -4.68 36.67
CA LEU A 226 1.50 -4.46 36.19
C LEU A 226 0.63 -5.70 36.03
N ASN A 227 1.15 -6.89 36.25
CA ASN A 227 0.31 -8.06 36.10
C ASN A 227 -0.04 -8.61 37.51
N PRO A 228 -1.28 -8.41 38.02
CA PRO A 228 -1.69 -8.96 39.30
C PRO A 228 -1.67 -10.48 39.33
N HIS A 229 -1.84 -11.13 38.15
CA HIS A 229 -1.74 -12.59 38.02
C HIS A 229 -0.30 -13.10 37.99
N TYR A 230 0.67 -12.16 37.80
CA TYR A 230 2.09 -12.50 37.78
C TYR A 230 2.91 -11.46 38.54
N PRO A 231 2.92 -11.53 39.90
CA PRO A 231 3.63 -10.57 40.75
C PRO A 231 5.15 -10.52 40.52
N SER A 232 5.70 -11.55 39.88
CA SER A 232 7.13 -11.68 39.58
C SER A 232 7.51 -11.10 38.21
N ASP A 233 6.56 -10.57 37.39
CA ASP A 233 6.86 -9.95 36.12
C ASP A 233 7.60 -8.63 36.33
N THR A 234 8.88 -8.59 35.97
CA THR A 234 9.76 -7.42 36.10
C THR A 234 9.75 -6.53 34.87
N ARG A 235 9.01 -6.91 33.82
CA ARG A 235 8.94 -6.13 32.60
C ARG A 235 8.35 -4.76 32.81
N VAL A 236 8.95 -3.77 32.19
CA VAL A 236 8.51 -2.37 32.23
C VAL A 236 7.52 -2.14 31.10
N TYR A 237 6.28 -1.83 31.47
CA TYR A 237 5.23 -1.44 30.53
C TYR A 237 5.12 0.09 30.51
N THR A 238 5.12 0.65 29.33
CA THR A 238 4.86 2.09 29.13
C THR A 238 3.62 2.27 28.27
N PHE A 239 2.83 3.29 28.57
CA PHE A 239 1.57 3.58 27.91
C PHE A 239 1.66 4.93 27.21
N ARG A 240 1.08 5.01 26.02
CA ARG A 240 0.95 6.23 25.25
C ARG A 240 -0.44 6.33 24.67
N PHE A 241 -1.07 7.48 24.82
CA PHE A 241 -2.31 7.81 24.15
C PHE A 241 -1.99 8.38 22.78
N VAL A 242 -2.35 7.66 21.73
CA VAL A 242 -2.11 8.04 20.33
C VAL A 242 -3.43 8.54 19.75
N PRO A 243 -3.47 9.76 19.18
CA PRO A 243 -4.67 10.25 18.51
C PRO A 243 -5.16 9.28 17.44
N LEU A 244 -6.45 9.01 17.35
CA LEU A 244 -7.02 8.08 16.37
C LEU A 244 -6.60 8.40 14.94
N LYS A 245 -6.46 9.70 14.60
CA LYS A 245 -5.98 10.16 13.29
C LYS A 245 -4.56 9.71 12.93
N GLU A 246 -3.74 9.38 13.95
CA GLU A 246 -2.36 8.93 13.77
C GLU A 246 -2.24 7.40 13.77
N CYS A 247 -3.25 6.69 14.30
CA CYS A 247 -3.22 5.23 14.42
C CYS A 247 -3.00 4.53 13.08
N TYR A 248 -3.66 5.01 12.03
CA TYR A 248 -3.56 4.43 10.69
C TYR A 248 -2.14 4.46 10.10
N PHE A 249 -1.36 5.53 10.35
CA PHE A 249 0.01 5.68 9.88
C PHE A 249 1.06 5.34 10.94
N SER A 250 0.66 4.93 12.13
CA SER A 250 1.60 4.55 13.16
C SER A 250 2.26 3.23 12.79
N LYS A 251 3.59 3.22 12.71
CA LYS A 251 4.37 2.00 12.60
C LYS A 251 4.42 1.38 14.00
N LEU A 252 3.42 0.60 14.38
CA LEU A 252 3.56 -0.32 15.51
C LEU A 252 4.35 -1.52 15.01
N GLU A 253 5.63 -1.49 15.28
CA GLU A 253 6.50 -2.61 14.96
C GLU A 253 6.14 -3.76 15.91
N ILE A 254 5.88 -4.92 15.39
CA ILE A 254 6.10 -6.23 16.00
C ILE A 254 4.88 -6.98 16.57
N ARG A 255 3.88 -6.40 17.26
CA ARG A 255 2.87 -7.24 17.96
C ARG A 255 1.45 -7.24 17.42
N ASP A 256 1.06 -6.25 16.63
CA ASP A 256 -0.29 -6.17 16.07
C ASP A 256 -0.30 -6.38 14.55
N LYS A 257 -0.03 -7.60 14.15
CA LYS A 257 -0.26 -8.05 12.76
C LYS A 257 -1.70 -8.54 12.56
N ALA A 258 -2.60 -8.09 13.45
CA ALA A 258 -3.99 -8.43 13.39
C ALA A 258 -4.57 -8.00 12.04
N SER A 259 -5.23 -8.92 11.32
CA SER A 259 -5.87 -8.66 10.02
C SER A 259 -7.01 -7.63 10.12
N ILE A 260 -7.49 -7.40 11.32
CA ILE A 260 -8.50 -6.39 11.65
C ILE A 260 -7.94 -4.97 11.53
N TYR A 261 -6.64 -4.74 11.78
CA TYR A 261 -6.05 -3.42 11.67
C TYR A 261 -5.56 -3.15 10.26
N VAL A 262 -6.02 -2.07 9.68
CA VAL A 262 -5.58 -1.61 8.36
C VAL A 262 -4.55 -0.51 8.53
N TRP A 263 -3.36 -0.75 8.01
CA TRP A 263 -2.22 0.17 8.12
C TRP A 263 -2.02 0.97 6.86
N GLY A 264 -1.68 2.24 7.04
CA GLY A 264 -1.24 3.13 5.97
C GLY A 264 0.27 3.26 5.93
N ASN A 265 0.81 3.38 4.74
CA ASN A 265 2.22 3.67 4.55
C ASN A 265 2.40 5.15 4.20
N TRP A 266 2.87 5.95 5.19
CA TRP A 266 3.08 7.39 5.01
C TRP A 266 4.12 7.70 3.92
N GLY A 267 5.23 6.93 3.86
CA GLY A 267 6.25 7.10 2.82
C GLY A 267 5.68 6.86 1.43
N GLN A 268 4.87 5.82 1.27
CA GLN A 268 4.16 5.54 0.02
C GLN A 268 3.22 6.68 -0.39
N LEU A 269 2.49 7.24 0.58
CA LEU A 269 1.58 8.35 0.33
C LEU A 269 2.33 9.62 -0.12
N GLN A 270 3.47 9.92 0.52
CA GLN A 270 4.34 11.04 0.10
C GLN A 270 4.82 10.89 -1.34
N ILE A 271 5.18 9.68 -1.75
CA ILE A 271 5.58 9.41 -3.13
C ILE A 271 4.42 9.64 -4.08
N PHE A 272 3.21 9.19 -3.76
CA PHE A 272 2.04 9.45 -4.60
C PHE A 272 1.73 10.95 -4.72
N MET A 273 1.88 11.70 -3.64
CA MET A 273 1.77 13.16 -3.68
C MET A 273 2.83 13.77 -4.62
N GLY A 274 4.07 13.29 -4.55
CA GLY A 274 5.15 13.71 -5.44
C GLY A 274 4.86 13.41 -6.90
N ILE A 275 4.43 12.19 -7.23
CA ILE A 275 4.07 11.78 -8.59
C ILE A 275 2.89 12.60 -9.12
N CYS A 276 1.87 12.81 -8.31
CA CYS A 276 0.72 13.63 -8.67
C CYS A 276 1.15 15.06 -9.01
N ALA A 277 2.01 15.67 -8.21
CA ALA A 277 2.57 16.98 -8.47
C ALA A 277 3.39 17.00 -9.77
N LEU A 278 4.25 16.01 -10.00
CA LEU A 278 5.06 15.89 -11.24
C LEU A 278 4.18 15.76 -12.48
N LEU A 279 3.13 14.93 -12.42
CA LEU A 279 2.19 14.75 -13.54
C LEU A 279 1.37 16.00 -13.82
N LEU A 280 0.89 16.67 -12.76
CA LEU A 280 0.14 17.92 -12.89
C LEU A 280 1.00 19.01 -13.53
N VAL A 281 2.23 19.18 -13.04
CA VAL A 281 3.20 20.14 -13.59
C VAL A 281 3.53 19.79 -15.05
N THR A 282 3.79 18.52 -15.36
CA THR A 282 4.08 18.09 -16.73
C THR A 282 2.92 18.39 -17.70
N GLY A 283 1.68 18.08 -17.28
CA GLY A 283 0.48 18.39 -18.07
C GLY A 283 0.27 19.89 -18.25
N LEU A 284 0.48 20.67 -17.19
CA LEU A 284 0.36 22.14 -17.24
C LEU A 284 1.45 22.79 -18.11
N LEU A 285 2.70 22.33 -18.02
CA LEU A 285 3.79 22.79 -18.88
C LEU A 285 3.50 22.49 -20.35
N ASN A 286 3.00 21.31 -20.64
CA ASN A 286 2.56 20.93 -21.99
C ASN A 286 1.46 21.88 -22.47
N PHE A 287 0.45 22.09 -21.64
CA PHE A 287 -0.67 22.99 -21.93
C PHE A 287 -0.19 24.42 -22.22
N ILE A 288 0.65 24.98 -21.35
CA ILE A 288 1.23 26.34 -21.52
C ILE A 288 2.07 26.42 -22.78
N ASN A 289 2.93 25.43 -23.06
CA ASN A 289 3.76 25.38 -24.24
C ASN A 289 2.94 25.46 -25.53
N LEU A 290 1.90 24.63 -25.63
CA LEU A 290 1.02 24.62 -26.79
C LEU A 290 0.18 25.89 -26.89
N TYR A 291 -0.31 26.41 -25.77
CA TYR A 291 -1.06 27.66 -25.76
C TYR A 291 -0.19 28.85 -26.18
N MET A 292 1.09 28.87 -25.80
CA MET A 292 2.05 29.89 -26.27
C MET A 292 2.19 29.93 -27.79
N ILE A 293 2.12 28.79 -28.47
CA ILE A 293 2.16 28.71 -29.95
C ILE A 293 0.95 29.42 -30.54
N PHE A 294 -0.23 29.23 -29.95
CA PHE A 294 -1.43 29.95 -30.36
C PHE A 294 -1.30 31.45 -30.21
N MET A 295 -0.79 31.86 -29.07
CA MET A 295 -0.69 33.30 -28.76
C MET A 295 0.27 34.03 -29.73
N LEU A 296 1.34 33.37 -30.18
CA LEU A 296 2.28 33.98 -31.14
C LEU A 296 1.62 34.33 -32.47
N LYS A 297 0.68 33.51 -32.94
CA LYS A 297 -0.08 33.82 -34.18
C LYS A 297 -1.02 35.03 -34.03
N ARG A 298 -1.33 35.43 -32.82
CA ARG A 298 -2.29 36.49 -32.45
C ARG A 298 -1.62 37.75 -31.90
N THR A 299 -0.30 37.80 -31.91
CA THR A 299 0.42 38.97 -31.41
C THR A 299 -0.02 40.25 -32.13
N HIS A 300 -0.23 40.20 -33.45
CA HIS A 300 -0.72 41.32 -34.24
C HIS A 300 -2.14 41.73 -33.81
N GLU A 301 -3.04 40.82 -33.61
CA GLU A 301 -4.43 41.09 -33.15
C GLU A 301 -4.46 41.78 -31.78
N TYR A 302 -3.66 41.29 -30.83
CA TYR A 302 -3.56 41.92 -29.52
C TYR A 302 -2.88 43.32 -29.58
N GLY A 303 -1.90 43.48 -30.48
CA GLY A 303 -1.27 44.78 -30.78
C GLY A 303 -2.29 45.82 -31.27
N ILE A 304 -3.08 45.44 -32.26
CA ILE A 304 -4.15 46.30 -32.79
C ILE A 304 -5.16 46.68 -31.70
N ARG A 305 -5.65 45.72 -30.95
CA ARG A 305 -6.63 45.98 -29.87
C ARG A 305 -6.11 46.97 -28.81
N ARG A 306 -4.81 46.88 -28.47
CA ARG A 306 -4.19 47.79 -27.54
C ARG A 306 -4.08 49.21 -28.11
N VAL A 307 -3.81 49.35 -29.39
CA VAL A 307 -3.81 50.67 -30.09
C VAL A 307 -5.22 51.30 -30.08
N PHE A 308 -6.26 50.45 -30.20
CA PHE A 308 -7.67 50.87 -30.11
C PHE A 308 -8.17 51.00 -28.63
N GLY A 309 -7.27 51.04 -27.64
CA GLY A 309 -7.62 51.37 -26.24
C GLY A 309 -7.98 50.17 -25.35
N ALA A 310 -7.76 48.94 -25.76
CA ALA A 310 -7.99 47.79 -24.88
C ALA A 310 -7.04 47.80 -23.68
N GLY A 311 -7.61 47.94 -22.49
CA GLY A 311 -6.86 47.95 -21.24
C GLY A 311 -6.25 46.57 -20.91
N ARG A 312 -5.28 46.53 -20.01
CA ARG A 312 -4.57 45.31 -19.59
C ARG A 312 -5.53 44.24 -19.04
N GLY A 313 -6.58 44.66 -18.28
CA GLY A 313 -7.61 43.76 -17.76
C GLY A 313 -8.44 43.08 -18.84
N ALA A 314 -8.78 43.78 -19.93
CA ALA A 314 -9.53 43.19 -21.05
C ALA A 314 -8.72 42.09 -21.77
N VAL A 315 -7.41 42.30 -21.91
CA VAL A 315 -6.51 41.29 -22.49
C VAL A 315 -6.41 40.06 -21.56
N PHE A 316 -6.27 40.28 -20.24
CA PHE A 316 -6.27 39.17 -19.28
C PHE A 316 -7.58 38.37 -19.32
N ALA A 317 -8.71 39.06 -19.24
CA ALA A 317 -10.03 38.40 -19.22
C ALA A 317 -10.26 37.54 -20.49
N GLN A 318 -9.74 37.98 -21.64
CA GLN A 318 -9.83 37.20 -22.86
C GLN A 318 -8.95 35.95 -22.83
N ILE A 319 -7.67 36.09 -22.41
CA ILE A 319 -6.73 34.98 -22.26
C ILE A 319 -7.27 33.96 -21.25
N PHE A 320 -7.79 34.47 -20.14
CA PHE A 320 -8.41 33.64 -19.10
C PHE A 320 -9.63 32.89 -19.62
N ALA A 321 -10.54 33.55 -20.34
CA ALA A 321 -11.75 32.92 -20.87
C ALA A 321 -11.44 31.80 -21.87
N GLU A 322 -10.40 31.99 -22.72
CA GLU A 322 -9.95 30.94 -23.66
C GLU A 322 -9.35 29.74 -22.90
N ASN A 323 -8.50 29.97 -21.91
CA ASN A 323 -7.91 28.90 -21.09
C ASN A 323 -8.96 28.22 -20.20
N PHE A 324 -9.93 28.97 -19.69
CA PHE A 324 -11.04 28.41 -18.92
C PHE A 324 -11.88 27.43 -19.74
N LEU A 325 -12.22 27.80 -20.98
CA LEU A 325 -12.98 26.91 -21.86
C LEU A 325 -12.22 25.63 -22.19
N LEU A 326 -10.93 25.74 -22.49
CA LEU A 326 -10.07 24.57 -22.72
C LEU A 326 -9.93 23.70 -21.48
N SER A 327 -9.71 24.29 -20.31
CA SER A 327 -9.61 23.56 -19.04
C SER A 327 -10.92 22.89 -18.67
N ALA A 328 -12.06 23.54 -18.91
CA ALA A 328 -13.38 22.96 -18.66
C ALA A 328 -13.63 21.71 -19.53
N LEU A 329 -13.30 21.80 -20.82
CA LEU A 329 -13.38 20.64 -21.72
C LEU A 329 -12.40 19.54 -21.34
N ALA A 330 -11.19 19.89 -20.88
CA ALA A 330 -10.20 18.92 -20.43
C ALA A 330 -10.63 18.20 -19.14
N VAL A 331 -11.19 18.92 -18.17
CA VAL A 331 -11.72 18.33 -16.92
C VAL A 331 -12.91 17.41 -17.25
N LEU A 332 -13.82 17.82 -18.13
CA LEU A 332 -14.93 16.98 -18.56
C LEU A 332 -14.43 15.70 -19.24
N LEU A 333 -13.48 15.82 -20.16
CA LEU A 333 -12.89 14.66 -20.84
C LEU A 333 -12.09 13.78 -19.86
N ALA A 334 -11.43 14.35 -18.85
CA ALA A 334 -10.76 13.61 -17.80
C ALA A 334 -11.75 12.74 -17.02
N TRP A 335 -12.93 13.28 -16.66
CA TRP A 335 -13.98 12.52 -16.02
C TRP A 335 -14.55 11.41 -16.90
N VAL A 336 -14.71 11.65 -18.20
CA VAL A 336 -15.07 10.58 -19.15
C VAL A 336 -14.01 9.46 -19.16
N CYS A 337 -12.73 9.82 -19.19
CA CYS A 337 -11.66 8.82 -19.11
C CYS A 337 -11.69 8.03 -17.81
N ILE A 338 -11.95 8.69 -16.67
CA ILE A 338 -12.07 8.05 -15.36
C ILE A 338 -13.23 7.07 -15.34
N GLU A 339 -14.40 7.45 -15.88
CA GLU A 339 -15.55 6.57 -15.91
C GLU A 339 -15.33 5.35 -16.82
N LEU A 340 -14.71 5.53 -17.98
CA LEU A 340 -14.35 4.43 -18.88
C LEU A 340 -13.34 3.46 -18.25
N THR A 341 -12.48 3.93 -17.35
CA THR A 341 -11.46 3.11 -16.66
C THR A 341 -11.87 2.72 -15.24
N ARG A 342 -13.09 3.01 -14.80
CA ARG A 342 -13.55 2.80 -13.42
C ARG A 342 -13.37 1.37 -12.96
N VAL A 343 -13.83 0.38 -13.74
CA VAL A 343 -13.76 -1.04 -13.35
C VAL A 343 -12.31 -1.53 -13.19
N PRO A 344 -11.41 -1.36 -14.17
CA PRO A 344 -10.01 -1.77 -13.98
C PRO A 344 -9.30 -1.00 -12.85
N VAL A 345 -9.60 0.28 -12.67
CA VAL A 345 -9.02 1.09 -11.61
C VAL A 345 -9.51 0.63 -10.22
N SER A 346 -10.81 0.36 -10.07
CA SER A 346 -11.37 -0.16 -8.81
C SER A 346 -10.79 -1.52 -8.45
N ARG A 347 -10.67 -2.44 -9.41
CA ARG A 347 -10.02 -3.75 -9.19
C ARG A 347 -8.56 -3.60 -8.77
N PHE A 348 -7.86 -2.65 -9.38
CA PHE A 348 -6.46 -2.41 -9.11
C PHE A 348 -6.22 -1.85 -7.70
N PHE A 349 -7.01 -0.85 -7.29
CA PHE A 349 -6.90 -0.25 -5.95
C PHE A 349 -7.60 -1.07 -4.86
N GLY A 350 -8.41 -2.06 -5.23
CA GLY A 350 -9.15 -2.93 -4.30
C GLY A 350 -10.33 -2.24 -3.61
N PHE A 351 -10.86 -1.14 -4.18
CA PHE A 351 -12.06 -0.48 -3.68
C PHE A 351 -12.80 0.26 -4.79
N ASP A 352 -14.10 0.47 -4.62
CA ASP A 352 -14.90 1.23 -5.56
C ASP A 352 -14.76 2.75 -5.33
N PHE A 353 -14.55 3.49 -6.41
CA PHE A 353 -14.50 4.94 -6.42
C PHE A 353 -15.92 5.52 -6.52
N SER A 354 -16.66 5.57 -5.43
CA SER A 354 -17.91 6.31 -5.36
C SER A 354 -17.67 7.82 -5.51
N TYR A 355 -18.63 8.52 -6.10
CA TYR A 355 -18.56 9.99 -6.20
C TYR A 355 -18.87 10.64 -4.85
N THR A 356 -18.03 11.61 -4.49
CA THR A 356 -18.12 12.33 -3.23
C THR A 356 -18.14 13.84 -3.44
N ALA A 357 -18.50 14.61 -2.43
CA ALA A 357 -18.41 16.08 -2.48
C ALA A 357 -16.98 16.57 -2.79
N PHE A 358 -15.96 15.80 -2.41
CA PHE A 358 -14.56 16.07 -2.75
C PHE A 358 -14.34 16.19 -4.26
N ASP A 359 -14.97 15.33 -5.07
CA ASP A 359 -14.85 15.37 -6.53
C ASP A 359 -15.38 16.67 -7.13
N GLY A 360 -16.45 17.21 -6.56
CA GLY A 360 -17.00 18.51 -6.92
C GLY A 360 -16.04 19.66 -6.57
N TYR A 361 -15.53 19.66 -5.33
CA TYR A 361 -14.56 20.68 -4.89
C TYR A 361 -13.25 20.61 -5.68
N LEU A 362 -12.75 19.41 -5.95
CA LEU A 362 -11.55 19.20 -6.76
C LEU A 362 -11.74 19.73 -8.19
N SER A 363 -12.88 19.39 -8.82
CA SER A 363 -13.20 19.87 -10.17
C SER A 363 -13.27 21.39 -10.23
N LEU A 364 -13.92 22.01 -9.24
CA LEU A 364 -14.01 23.47 -9.13
C LEU A 364 -12.63 24.12 -8.94
N ALA A 365 -11.82 23.53 -8.06
CA ALA A 365 -10.45 24.01 -7.83
C ALA A 365 -9.60 23.94 -9.11
N LEU A 366 -9.67 22.84 -9.86
CA LEU A 366 -8.97 22.68 -11.13
C LEU A 366 -9.47 23.68 -12.19
N LEU A 367 -10.80 23.91 -12.26
CA LEU A 367 -11.40 24.86 -13.20
C LEU A 367 -10.98 26.32 -12.93
N ILE A 368 -10.59 26.66 -11.71
CA ILE A 368 -10.07 27.99 -11.35
C ILE A 368 -8.56 28.04 -11.48
N PHE A 369 -7.86 27.07 -10.92
CA PHE A 369 -6.39 27.06 -10.82
C PHE A 369 -5.72 26.91 -12.18
N LEU A 370 -6.15 25.97 -13.02
CA LEU A 370 -5.50 25.70 -14.32
C LEU A 370 -5.53 26.89 -15.26
N PRO A 371 -6.69 27.52 -15.57
CA PRO A 371 -6.74 28.66 -16.45
C PRO A 371 -6.02 29.89 -15.85
N LEU A 372 -6.03 30.06 -14.54
CA LEU A 372 -5.31 31.15 -13.86
C LEU A 372 -3.81 31.00 -14.11
N VAL A 373 -3.21 29.87 -13.76
CA VAL A 373 -1.77 29.62 -13.91
C VAL A 373 -1.36 29.66 -15.39
N ALA A 374 -2.14 29.03 -16.27
CA ALA A 374 -1.87 29.01 -17.70
C ALA A 374 -1.95 30.39 -18.35
N SER A 375 -2.76 31.29 -17.79
CA SER A 375 -2.92 32.66 -18.33
C SER A 375 -1.86 33.63 -17.83
N LEU A 376 -1.25 33.42 -16.65
CA LEU A 376 -0.28 34.33 -16.06
C LEU A 376 0.93 34.59 -16.96
N TYR A 377 1.57 33.51 -17.40
CA TYR A 377 2.79 33.63 -18.23
C TYR A 377 2.52 34.34 -19.57
N PRO A 378 1.52 33.99 -20.40
CA PRO A 378 1.15 34.74 -21.60
C PRO A 378 0.80 36.20 -21.29
N TYR A 379 0.02 36.45 -20.25
CA TYR A 379 -0.37 37.79 -19.86
C TYR A 379 0.82 38.70 -19.53
N PHE A 380 1.73 38.28 -18.65
CA PHE A 380 2.93 39.07 -18.34
C PHE A 380 3.79 39.33 -19.54
N ARG A 381 3.89 38.38 -20.44
CA ARG A 381 4.63 38.53 -21.66
C ARG A 381 4.02 39.55 -22.60
N PHE A 382 2.72 39.50 -22.86
CA PHE A 382 2.04 40.38 -23.79
C PHE A 382 1.92 41.81 -23.23
N THR A 383 1.80 41.99 -21.92
CA THR A 383 1.74 43.32 -21.32
C THR A 383 3.08 44.05 -21.34
N ARG A 384 4.20 43.34 -21.43
CA ARG A 384 5.56 43.91 -21.51
C ARG A 384 5.99 44.24 -22.95
N ILE A 385 5.29 43.77 -23.98
CA ILE A 385 5.59 44.10 -25.38
C ILE A 385 4.97 45.45 -25.74
N LEU A 386 5.80 46.38 -26.23
CA LEU A 386 5.31 47.65 -26.76
C LEU A 386 4.37 47.44 -27.95
N PRO A 387 3.21 48.14 -28.04
CA PRO A 387 2.25 48.00 -29.11
C PRO A 387 2.86 48.15 -30.53
N SER A 388 3.81 49.08 -30.67
CA SER A 388 4.53 49.34 -31.93
C SER A 388 5.39 48.14 -32.40
N VAL A 389 5.95 47.40 -31.44
CA VAL A 389 6.74 46.19 -31.75
C VAL A 389 5.82 44.98 -32.05
N GLY A 390 4.63 44.91 -31.43
CA GLY A 390 3.63 43.89 -31.72
C GLY A 390 3.07 43.93 -33.13
N ILE A 391 3.07 45.10 -33.76
CA ILE A 391 2.64 45.32 -35.14
C ILE A 391 3.76 45.00 -36.16
N ARG A 392 5.03 45.27 -35.81
CA ARG A 392 6.20 44.93 -36.63
C ARG A 392 6.65 43.47 -36.33
N LEU A 393 6.29 42.55 -37.12
CA LEU A 393 6.41 41.08 -36.99
C LEU A 393 7.82 40.50 -36.77
N VAL A 394 8.91 41.31 -36.74
CA VAL A 394 10.25 40.79 -37.03
C VAL A 394 11.16 40.52 -35.84
N SER A 395 10.97 41.10 -34.62
CA SER A 395 12.01 41.02 -33.62
C SER A 395 11.72 40.15 -32.36
N THR A 396 10.50 39.71 -32.17
CA THR A 396 10.11 38.99 -30.94
C THR A 396 10.21 37.46 -31.01
N ALA A 397 10.50 36.90 -32.17
CA ALA A 397 10.59 35.46 -32.41
C ALA A 397 11.67 34.76 -31.56
N GLY A 398 12.84 35.37 -31.41
CA GLY A 398 13.97 34.78 -30.70
C GLY A 398 13.77 34.57 -29.18
N GLN A 399 13.14 35.55 -28.50
CA GLN A 399 12.88 35.43 -27.04
C GLN A 399 11.80 34.39 -26.73
N SER A 400 10.83 34.18 -27.63
CA SER A 400 9.77 33.21 -27.46
C SER A 400 10.29 31.78 -27.60
N VAL A 401 11.31 31.58 -28.40
CA VAL A 401 11.93 30.26 -28.58
C VAL A 401 12.66 29.83 -27.32
N ARG A 402 13.42 30.70 -26.65
CA ARG A 402 14.16 30.37 -25.41
C ARG A 402 13.24 29.94 -24.27
N ALA A 403 12.15 30.65 -24.05
CA ALA A 403 11.21 30.33 -22.98
C ALA A 403 10.52 28.96 -23.22
N ARG A 404 10.04 28.69 -24.43
CA ARG A 404 9.44 27.40 -24.78
C ARG A 404 10.43 26.25 -24.66
N MET A 405 11.67 26.47 -25.03
CA MET A 405 12.72 25.47 -24.87
C MET A 405 13.04 25.22 -23.39
N GLY A 406 13.01 26.24 -22.54
CA GLY A 406 13.12 26.07 -21.10
C GLY A 406 11.99 25.25 -20.50
N LEU A 407 10.75 25.50 -20.92
CA LEU A 407 9.61 24.69 -20.48
C LEU A 407 9.69 23.23 -21.00
N LEU A 408 10.14 23.01 -22.22
CA LEU A 408 10.36 21.68 -22.78
C LEU A 408 11.50 20.95 -22.06
N LEU A 409 12.59 21.66 -21.73
CA LEU A 409 13.69 21.11 -20.94
C LEU A 409 13.19 20.61 -19.59
N LEU A 410 12.42 21.46 -18.87
CA LEU A 410 11.82 21.07 -17.60
C LEU A 410 10.90 19.87 -17.73
N GLN A 411 10.08 19.82 -18.79
CA GLN A 411 9.22 18.69 -19.09
C GLN A 411 10.01 17.39 -19.32
N TYR A 412 11.14 17.45 -20.06
CA TYR A 412 12.03 16.30 -20.24
C TYR A 412 12.65 15.85 -18.91
N VAL A 413 13.07 16.78 -18.04
CA VAL A 413 13.61 16.46 -16.72
C VAL A 413 12.57 15.68 -15.92
N LEU A 414 11.33 16.19 -15.84
CA LEU A 414 10.26 15.54 -15.08
C LEU A 414 9.90 14.15 -15.65
N THR A 415 9.84 14.04 -16.97
CA THR A 415 9.56 12.74 -17.63
C THR A 415 10.68 11.73 -17.38
N LEU A 416 11.94 12.14 -17.48
CA LEU A 416 13.08 11.26 -17.21
C LEU A 416 13.07 10.78 -15.76
N ILE A 417 12.79 11.67 -14.78
CA ILE A 417 12.67 11.27 -13.37
C ILE A 417 11.61 10.19 -13.21
N LEU A 418 10.41 10.37 -13.77
CA LEU A 418 9.32 9.40 -13.65
C LEU A 418 9.68 8.06 -14.31
N VAL A 419 10.35 8.07 -15.47
CA VAL A 419 10.77 6.85 -16.16
C VAL A 419 11.85 6.12 -15.38
N VAL A 420 12.84 6.84 -14.84
CA VAL A 420 13.89 6.24 -13.97
C VAL A 420 13.28 5.61 -12.74
N LEU A 421 12.36 6.30 -12.06
CA LEU A 421 11.66 5.75 -10.91
C LEU A 421 10.87 4.49 -11.28
N ALA A 422 10.13 4.50 -12.39
CA ALA A 422 9.40 3.32 -12.86
C ALA A 422 10.33 2.11 -13.11
N PHE A 423 11.47 2.32 -13.75
CA PHE A 423 12.46 1.25 -13.95
C PHE A 423 13.04 0.75 -12.64
N TYR A 424 13.34 1.66 -11.72
CA TYR A 424 13.87 1.29 -10.42
C TYR A 424 12.88 0.42 -9.64
N PHE A 425 11.61 0.84 -9.54
CA PHE A 425 10.59 0.09 -8.79
C PHE A 425 10.27 -1.28 -9.40
N ASN A 426 10.28 -1.37 -10.74
CA ASN A 426 10.15 -2.68 -11.39
C ASN A 426 11.36 -3.59 -11.07
N ARG A 427 12.56 -3.03 -11.06
CA ARG A 427 13.78 -3.77 -10.69
C ARG A 427 13.79 -4.15 -9.21
N GLN A 428 13.30 -3.26 -8.33
CA GLN A 428 13.13 -3.56 -6.90
C GLN A 428 12.16 -4.72 -6.71
N LEU A 429 11.01 -4.70 -7.38
CA LEU A 429 10.06 -5.80 -7.36
C LEU A 429 10.68 -7.10 -7.86
N ASP A 430 11.40 -7.05 -8.98
CA ASP A 430 12.09 -8.21 -9.54
C ASP A 430 13.13 -8.77 -8.55
N THR A 431 13.88 -7.89 -7.90
CA THR A 431 14.83 -8.28 -6.85
C THR A 431 14.12 -8.96 -5.68
N LEU A 432 13.00 -8.41 -5.21
CA LEU A 432 12.24 -9.00 -4.10
C LEU A 432 11.66 -10.38 -4.47
N LEU A 433 11.14 -10.52 -5.68
CA LEU A 433 10.52 -11.78 -6.14
C LEU A 433 11.53 -12.88 -6.48
N ASN A 434 12.75 -12.51 -6.90
CA ASN A 434 13.79 -13.44 -7.28
C ASN A 434 14.83 -13.70 -6.17
N THR A 435 14.73 -13.02 -5.02
CA THR A 435 15.55 -13.34 -3.86
C THR A 435 15.02 -14.63 -3.24
N GLU A 436 15.89 -15.62 -3.09
CA GLU A 436 15.55 -16.88 -2.45
C GLU A 436 15.13 -16.63 -0.99
N PRO A 437 13.93 -17.05 -0.58
CA PRO A 437 13.46 -16.82 0.77
C PRO A 437 14.18 -17.67 1.82
N GLY A 438 14.95 -18.67 1.41
CA GLY A 438 15.68 -19.60 2.28
C GLY A 438 14.86 -20.82 2.72
N TYR A 439 13.65 -20.99 2.16
CA TYR A 439 12.78 -22.15 2.41
C TYR A 439 12.00 -22.55 1.15
N ARG A 440 11.52 -23.78 1.14
CA ARG A 440 10.63 -24.31 0.06
C ARG A 440 9.28 -23.61 0.09
N THR A 441 8.80 -23.14 -1.08
CA THR A 441 7.50 -22.49 -1.25
C THR A 441 6.49 -23.33 -2.04
N GLU A 442 6.99 -24.25 -2.87
CA GLU A 442 6.18 -25.04 -3.80
C GLU A 442 5.71 -26.35 -3.18
N ASN A 443 4.54 -26.85 -3.63
CA ASN A 443 3.94 -28.08 -3.18
C ASN A 443 3.67 -28.16 -1.66
N ILE A 444 3.28 -27.03 -1.08
CA ILE A 444 2.88 -26.92 0.32
C ILE A 444 1.44 -26.41 0.37
N LEU A 445 0.61 -27.14 1.10
CA LEU A 445 -0.79 -26.84 1.38
C LEU A 445 -0.93 -26.40 2.83
N VAL A 446 -1.64 -25.31 3.06
CA VAL A 446 -2.03 -24.84 4.40
C VAL A 446 -3.54 -25.00 4.50
N ALA A 447 -4.01 -25.78 5.45
CA ALA A 447 -5.42 -26.13 5.59
C ALA A 447 -5.88 -26.13 7.05
N HIS A 448 -7.10 -25.68 7.29
CA HIS A 448 -7.76 -25.77 8.59
C HIS A 448 -8.47 -27.13 8.68
N LEU A 449 -7.82 -28.10 9.35
CA LEU A 449 -8.28 -29.48 9.41
C LEU A 449 -8.85 -29.87 10.79
N ALA A 450 -8.38 -29.27 11.87
CA ALA A 450 -8.92 -29.53 13.18
C ALA A 450 -10.05 -28.54 13.50
N HIS A 451 -11.27 -29.00 13.37
CA HIS A 451 -12.47 -28.19 13.61
C HIS A 451 -12.84 -28.14 15.11
N GLU A 452 -11.85 -27.89 15.96
CA GLU A 452 -12.08 -27.87 17.40
C GLU A 452 -12.69 -26.53 17.81
N SER A 453 -13.69 -26.57 18.70
CA SER A 453 -14.23 -25.37 19.31
C SER A 453 -13.15 -24.67 20.11
N LYS A 454 -13.01 -23.35 19.92
CA LYS A 454 -12.15 -22.49 20.73
C LYS A 454 -12.81 -22.12 22.06
N ASP A 455 -13.87 -22.80 22.46
CA ASP A 455 -14.52 -22.58 23.72
C ASP A 455 -13.60 -23.01 24.87
N PHE A 456 -13.19 -22.04 25.68
CA PHE A 456 -12.33 -22.25 26.83
C PHE A 456 -12.99 -23.18 27.90
N SER A 457 -14.33 -23.24 27.91
CA SER A 457 -15.05 -24.14 28.79
C SER A 457 -14.83 -25.62 28.45
N SER A 458 -14.62 -25.95 27.18
CA SER A 458 -14.30 -27.30 26.70
C SER A 458 -12.90 -27.76 27.17
N TYR A 459 -12.00 -26.87 27.53
CA TYR A 459 -10.68 -27.20 28.12
C TYR A 459 -10.73 -27.54 29.61
N GLN A 460 -11.87 -27.30 30.25
CA GLN A 460 -12.05 -27.62 31.68
C GLN A 460 -12.62 -29.02 31.90
N ASN A 461 -13.23 -29.61 30.87
CA ASN A 461 -13.78 -30.96 30.98
C ASN A 461 -12.74 -31.99 30.50
N PRO A 462 -12.27 -32.90 31.38
CA PRO A 462 -11.27 -33.91 31.02
C PRO A 462 -11.71 -34.83 29.84
N GLU A 463 -13.01 -35.11 29.72
CA GLU A 463 -13.54 -35.96 28.65
C GLU A 463 -13.43 -35.29 27.28
N ASP A 464 -13.72 -33.99 27.21
CA ASP A 464 -13.61 -33.23 25.96
C ASP A 464 -12.14 -33.06 25.52
N ILE A 465 -11.24 -32.85 26.52
CA ILE A 465 -9.80 -32.82 26.25
C ILE A 465 -9.32 -34.15 25.69
N GLN A 466 -9.72 -35.27 26.31
CA GLN A 466 -9.34 -36.61 25.85
C GLN A 466 -9.90 -36.89 24.43
N ALA A 467 -11.16 -36.56 24.17
CA ALA A 467 -11.76 -36.70 22.87
C ALA A 467 -11.03 -35.91 21.78
N ARG A 468 -10.65 -34.66 22.11
CA ARG A 468 -9.84 -33.80 21.21
C ARG A 468 -8.48 -34.42 20.93
N VAL A 469 -7.74 -34.80 21.98
CA VAL A 469 -6.44 -35.46 21.83
C VAL A 469 -6.54 -36.70 20.96
N GLN A 470 -7.62 -37.46 21.12
CA GLN A 470 -7.86 -38.67 20.31
C GLN A 470 -8.13 -38.31 18.83
N ARG A 471 -8.94 -37.27 18.53
CA ARG A 471 -9.18 -36.81 17.15
C ARG A 471 -7.90 -36.33 16.48
N VAL A 472 -7.11 -35.48 17.17
CA VAL A 472 -5.82 -35.01 16.70
C VAL A 472 -4.85 -36.15 16.40
N LYS A 473 -4.78 -37.18 17.27
CA LYS A 473 -3.98 -38.37 17.05
C LYS A 473 -4.46 -39.17 15.83
N GLN A 474 -5.78 -39.33 15.66
CA GLN A 474 -6.36 -39.97 14.48
C GLN A 474 -6.04 -39.24 13.19
N LEU A 475 -6.18 -37.89 13.19
CA LEU A 475 -5.84 -37.03 12.04
C LEU A 475 -4.36 -37.20 11.68
N GLY A 476 -3.46 -37.13 12.66
CA GLY A 476 -2.03 -37.33 12.44
C GLY A 476 -1.69 -38.73 11.88
N ALA A 477 -2.35 -39.79 12.40
CA ALA A 477 -2.18 -41.15 11.88
C ALA A 477 -2.66 -41.30 10.42
N LYS A 478 -3.80 -40.65 10.07
CA LYS A 478 -4.32 -40.64 8.70
C LYS A 478 -3.39 -39.87 7.76
N MET A 479 -2.86 -38.69 8.17
CA MET A 479 -1.89 -37.98 7.34
C MET A 479 -0.61 -38.78 7.10
N LYS A 480 -0.09 -39.46 8.14
CA LYS A 480 1.06 -40.34 7.98
C LYS A 480 0.80 -41.55 7.07
N ALA A 481 -0.45 -42.02 6.99
CA ALA A 481 -0.84 -43.12 6.11
C ALA A 481 -1.01 -42.73 4.63
N CYS A 482 -1.08 -41.44 4.31
CA CYS A 482 -1.20 -40.95 2.94
C CYS A 482 0.15 -40.95 2.23
N PRO A 483 0.38 -41.75 1.18
CA PRO A 483 1.69 -41.81 0.51
C PRO A 483 2.02 -40.54 -0.28
N ASP A 484 1.04 -39.69 -0.57
CA ASP A 484 1.20 -38.45 -1.31
C ASP A 484 1.53 -37.25 -0.39
N ILE A 485 1.39 -37.40 0.95
CA ILE A 485 1.83 -36.41 1.95
C ILE A 485 3.23 -36.81 2.43
N GLU A 486 4.19 -35.89 2.29
CA GLU A 486 5.58 -36.14 2.67
C GLU A 486 5.82 -35.78 4.15
N TYR A 487 5.48 -34.56 4.54
CA TYR A 487 5.60 -34.04 5.90
C TYR A 487 4.41 -33.16 6.23
N TRP A 488 4.09 -33.05 7.52
CA TRP A 488 3.06 -32.15 8.02
C TRP A 488 3.41 -31.60 9.41
N VAL A 489 2.89 -30.42 9.71
CA VAL A 489 3.00 -29.74 11.00
C VAL A 489 1.68 -29.05 11.32
N ALA A 490 1.37 -28.87 12.60
CA ALA A 490 0.21 -28.10 13.03
C ALA A 490 0.64 -26.78 13.69
N ASP A 491 -0.03 -25.68 13.35
CA ASP A 491 0.23 -24.31 13.82
C ASP A 491 1.70 -23.84 13.68
N GLN A 492 2.40 -24.37 12.68
CA GLN A 492 3.76 -24.01 12.37
C GLN A 492 3.87 -23.59 10.90
N SER A 493 4.37 -22.40 10.66
CA SER A 493 4.60 -21.86 9.31
C SER A 493 5.96 -21.18 9.23
N ALA A 494 6.63 -21.24 8.08
CA ALA A 494 7.84 -20.46 7.84
C ALA A 494 7.56 -18.96 7.75
N LEU A 495 6.33 -18.61 7.33
CA LEU A 495 5.83 -17.23 7.34
C LEU A 495 5.13 -16.96 8.68
N THR A 496 5.80 -17.11 9.77
CA THR A 496 5.19 -16.77 11.03
C THR A 496 5.37 -15.30 11.31
N SER A 497 4.29 -14.68 11.61
CA SER A 497 4.24 -13.41 12.29
C SER A 497 4.40 -13.61 13.82
N SER A 498 5.25 -14.51 14.27
CA SER A 498 5.47 -14.65 15.70
C SER A 498 6.20 -13.43 16.21
N ASP A 499 5.44 -12.56 16.84
CA ASP A 499 5.97 -11.40 17.58
C ASP A 499 6.52 -11.81 18.94
N PHE A 500 6.59 -13.12 19.17
CA PHE A 500 7.08 -13.64 20.44
C PHE A 500 8.60 -13.78 20.40
N GLY A 501 9.27 -12.81 20.97
CA GLY A 501 10.71 -12.84 21.20
C GLY A 501 11.00 -12.72 22.68
N MET A 502 12.09 -13.32 23.07
CA MET A 502 12.58 -13.27 24.45
C MET A 502 14.08 -12.98 24.46
N LYS A 503 14.54 -12.50 25.60
CA LYS A 503 15.97 -12.40 25.83
C LYS A 503 16.51 -13.71 26.37
N PHE A 504 17.58 -14.16 25.73
CA PHE A 504 18.33 -15.34 26.09
C PHE A 504 19.75 -14.96 26.53
N ILE A 505 20.26 -15.68 27.50
CA ILE A 505 21.65 -15.57 27.96
C ILE A 505 22.40 -16.81 27.51
N GLY A 506 23.51 -16.60 26.83
CA GLY A 506 24.43 -17.68 26.50
C GLY A 506 25.38 -18.01 27.63
N ASN A 507 26.00 -19.22 27.61
CA ASN A 507 27.03 -19.60 28.59
C ASN A 507 28.32 -18.74 28.48
N ASN A 508 28.44 -17.92 27.43
CA ASN A 508 29.47 -16.89 27.29
C ASN A 508 29.13 -15.58 28.02
N GLY A 509 27.96 -15.51 28.68
CA GLY A 509 27.46 -14.34 29.40
C GLY A 509 26.85 -13.24 28.52
N ARG A 510 26.78 -13.42 27.18
CA ARG A 510 26.11 -12.46 26.30
C ARG A 510 24.62 -12.69 26.29
N THR A 511 23.88 -11.59 26.25
CA THR A 511 22.44 -11.58 26.16
C THR A 511 22.00 -11.09 24.77
N ALA A 512 21.08 -11.78 24.15
CA ALA A 512 20.47 -11.39 22.88
C ALA A 512 18.94 -11.49 22.93
N PHE A 513 18.25 -10.61 22.20
CA PHE A 513 16.83 -10.75 21.96
C PHE A 513 16.62 -11.64 20.74
N LEU A 514 16.00 -12.82 20.94
CA LEU A 514 15.75 -13.77 19.87
C LEU A 514 14.26 -13.96 19.67
N TYR A 515 13.84 -14.04 18.43
CA TYR A 515 12.49 -14.47 18.09
C TYR A 515 12.38 -15.97 18.29
N MET A 516 11.37 -16.39 19.05
CA MET A 516 11.24 -17.78 19.49
C MET A 516 10.08 -18.49 18.79
N TRP A 517 10.34 -19.67 18.30
CA TRP A 517 9.36 -20.58 17.69
C TRP A 517 9.39 -21.94 18.37
N TYR A 518 8.22 -22.53 18.50
CA TYR A 518 8.12 -23.95 18.78
C TYR A 518 8.07 -24.71 17.46
N ALA A 519 8.99 -25.63 17.24
CA ALA A 519 9.06 -26.41 16.01
C ALA A 519 9.17 -27.90 16.32
N ASN A 520 8.57 -28.74 15.49
CA ASN A 520 8.87 -30.17 15.50
C ASN A 520 9.89 -30.50 14.39
N PRO A 521 10.54 -31.66 14.41
CA PRO A 521 11.52 -32.04 13.40
C PRO A 521 11.00 -32.05 11.96
N SER A 522 9.67 -32.29 11.77
CA SER A 522 9.05 -32.25 10.46
C SER A 522 8.99 -30.85 9.85
N PHE A 523 8.97 -29.79 10.68
CA PHE A 523 9.01 -28.40 10.24
C PHE A 523 10.22 -28.12 9.36
N PHE A 524 11.40 -28.50 9.81
CA PHE A 524 12.65 -28.26 9.08
C PHE A 524 12.69 -29.05 7.77
N ARG A 525 12.12 -30.26 7.75
CA ARG A 525 12.06 -31.12 6.53
C ARG A 525 11.00 -30.62 5.54
N LEU A 526 9.83 -30.18 6.03
CA LEU A 526 8.73 -29.65 5.22
C LEU A 526 9.15 -28.44 4.42
N TYR A 527 9.87 -27.51 5.07
CA TYR A 527 10.37 -26.30 4.47
C TYR A 527 11.77 -26.43 3.86
N GLU A 528 12.38 -27.62 3.92
CA GLU A 528 13.73 -27.90 3.42
C GLU A 528 14.79 -26.91 3.98
N LEU A 529 14.69 -26.56 5.26
CA LEU A 529 15.60 -25.63 5.90
C LEU A 529 17.00 -26.26 5.99
N ARG A 530 18.00 -25.53 5.50
CA ARG A 530 19.37 -26.01 5.39
C ARG A 530 20.09 -25.94 6.74
N PHE A 531 20.54 -27.10 7.26
CA PHE A 531 21.43 -27.14 8.40
C PHE A 531 22.85 -26.81 7.97
N VAL A 532 23.47 -25.84 8.65
CA VAL A 532 24.86 -25.39 8.40
C VAL A 532 25.80 -26.11 9.33
N GLU A 533 25.37 -26.32 10.57
CA GLU A 533 26.16 -26.95 11.62
C GLU A 533 25.23 -27.78 12.53
N GLY A 534 25.72 -28.90 13.03
CA GLY A 534 24.96 -29.81 13.88
C GLY A 534 23.87 -30.59 13.13
N THR A 535 23.11 -31.36 13.86
CA THR A 535 21.97 -32.16 13.38
C THR A 535 20.91 -32.25 14.45
N LEU A 536 19.65 -32.44 14.03
CA LEU A 536 18.57 -32.73 14.98
C LEU A 536 18.80 -34.12 15.60
N PRO A 537 18.69 -34.26 16.93
CA PRO A 537 18.68 -35.56 17.58
C PRO A 537 17.51 -36.39 17.07
N SER A 538 17.66 -37.73 17.04
CA SER A 538 16.57 -38.62 16.72
C SER A 538 15.59 -38.60 17.89
N MET A 539 14.37 -38.13 17.68
CA MET A 539 13.31 -38.07 18.68
C MET A 539 12.38 -39.30 18.60
N GLU A 540 12.94 -40.50 18.34
CA GLU A 540 12.14 -41.71 18.14
C GLU A 540 11.78 -42.42 19.45
N GLU A 541 12.49 -42.14 20.53
CA GLU A 541 12.25 -42.72 21.83
C GLU A 541 11.18 -41.99 22.64
N GLU A 542 10.24 -42.70 23.24
CA GLU A 542 9.11 -42.13 24.03
C GLU A 542 9.57 -41.36 25.28
N GLU A 543 10.79 -41.58 25.76
CA GLU A 543 11.36 -40.96 26.94
C GLU A 543 11.77 -39.49 26.76
N ASP A 544 11.83 -38.99 25.53
CA ASP A 544 12.37 -37.64 25.22
C ASP A 544 11.31 -36.55 25.09
N TRP A 545 10.08 -36.79 25.54
CA TRP A 545 8.98 -35.80 25.42
C TRP A 545 9.24 -34.48 26.16
N ASP A 546 10.00 -34.51 27.26
CA ASP A 546 10.28 -33.36 28.10
C ASP A 546 11.60 -32.66 27.80
N ARG A 547 12.43 -33.21 26.89
CA ARG A 547 13.67 -32.58 26.48
C ARG A 547 13.46 -31.56 25.41
N GLU A 548 13.84 -30.32 25.70
CA GLU A 548 13.90 -29.22 24.73
C GLU A 548 15.30 -29.09 24.15
N TYR A 549 15.37 -28.93 22.82
CA TYR A 549 16.60 -28.66 22.12
C TYR A 549 16.45 -27.33 21.41
N TYR A 550 17.52 -26.55 21.36
CA TYR A 550 17.52 -25.30 20.65
C TYR A 550 18.22 -25.42 19.31
N VAL A 551 17.54 -24.97 18.27
CA VAL A 551 18.11 -24.73 16.95
C VAL A 551 18.08 -23.24 16.73
N VAL A 552 19.15 -22.66 16.23
CA VAL A 552 19.24 -21.22 15.96
C VAL A 552 19.59 -20.98 14.49
N ASN A 553 19.26 -19.79 13.98
CA ASN A 553 19.78 -19.38 12.67
C ASN A 553 21.15 -18.70 12.82
N ARG A 554 21.85 -18.46 11.70
CA ARG A 554 23.17 -17.79 11.70
C ARG A 554 23.11 -16.40 12.32
N ALA A 555 22.05 -15.65 12.08
CA ALA A 555 21.86 -14.31 12.64
C ALA A 555 21.83 -14.35 14.18
N ALA A 556 21.10 -15.30 14.77
CA ALA A 556 21.04 -15.48 16.23
C ALA A 556 22.39 -15.93 16.80
N LEU A 557 23.07 -16.87 16.15
CA LEU A 557 24.39 -17.34 16.57
C LEU A 557 25.39 -16.17 16.64
N LYS A 558 25.39 -15.32 15.61
CA LYS A 558 26.24 -14.13 15.53
C LYS A 558 25.88 -13.09 16.60
N GLU A 559 24.60 -12.85 16.86
CA GLU A 559 24.15 -11.89 17.86
C GLU A 559 24.52 -12.33 19.28
N LEU A 560 24.43 -13.63 19.54
CA LEU A 560 24.90 -14.25 20.77
C LEU A 560 26.42 -14.27 20.89
N GLY A 561 27.16 -13.98 19.81
CA GLY A 561 28.62 -13.91 19.78
C GLY A 561 29.31 -15.27 19.85
N TYR A 562 28.67 -16.28 19.29
CA TYR A 562 29.27 -17.60 19.08
C TYR A 562 29.75 -17.77 17.65
N ASP A 563 30.89 -18.42 17.49
CA ASP A 563 31.44 -18.81 16.19
C ASP A 563 30.94 -20.21 15.76
N SER A 564 30.51 -21.05 16.69
CA SER A 564 30.03 -22.41 16.49
C SER A 564 28.96 -22.75 17.56
N CYS A 565 28.06 -23.70 17.23
CA CYS A 565 27.08 -24.19 18.21
C CYS A 565 27.67 -25.20 19.20
N GLN A 566 28.92 -25.70 18.94
CA GLN A 566 29.54 -26.71 19.81
C GLN A 566 29.75 -26.18 21.24
N GLY A 567 29.09 -26.81 22.21
CA GLY A 567 29.19 -26.42 23.63
C GLY A 567 28.44 -25.13 23.97
N ALA A 568 27.75 -24.51 23.02
CA ALA A 568 26.90 -23.36 23.29
C ALA A 568 25.58 -23.79 23.94
N THR A 569 25.21 -23.08 25.00
CA THR A 569 23.93 -23.30 25.67
C THR A 569 23.20 -21.99 25.85
N LEU A 570 21.89 -22.02 25.89
CA LEU A 570 21.02 -20.89 26.13
C LEU A 570 20.13 -21.12 27.34
N MET A 571 19.86 -20.05 28.06
CA MET A 571 18.80 -20.00 29.08
C MET A 571 18.01 -18.69 28.94
N TYR A 572 16.81 -18.69 29.50
CA TYR A 572 16.03 -17.46 29.52
C TYR A 572 16.67 -16.42 30.45
N GLU A 573 16.69 -15.14 30.02
CA GLU A 573 17.13 -14.04 30.89
C GLU A 573 16.11 -13.76 32.00
N ASP A 574 14.81 -13.89 31.68
CA ASP A 574 13.70 -13.64 32.59
C ASP A 574 13.72 -14.62 33.76
N ASP A 575 13.77 -14.10 34.99
CA ASP A 575 13.91 -14.90 36.23
C ASP A 575 12.75 -15.89 36.42
N LYS A 576 11.56 -15.58 35.97
CA LYS A 576 10.38 -16.46 36.08
C LYS A 576 10.44 -17.61 35.09
N MET A 577 10.79 -17.32 33.85
CA MET A 577 10.99 -18.36 32.83
C MET A 577 12.16 -19.24 33.23
N ARG A 578 13.20 -18.65 33.79
CA ARG A 578 14.34 -19.39 34.35
C ARG A 578 13.96 -20.25 35.54
N ALA A 579 13.05 -19.79 36.44
CA ALA A 579 12.54 -20.58 37.54
C ALA A 579 11.68 -21.77 37.09
N GLN A 580 10.99 -21.65 35.94
CA GLN A 580 10.24 -22.74 35.33
C GLN A 580 11.12 -23.69 34.50
N ASN A 581 12.18 -23.15 33.87
CA ASN A 581 13.17 -23.88 33.10
C ASN A 581 14.59 -23.52 33.59
N PRO A 582 15.02 -24.10 34.73
CA PRO A 582 16.29 -23.70 35.36
C PRO A 582 17.51 -24.19 34.60
N GLU A 583 17.36 -25.16 33.70
CA GLU A 583 18.46 -25.76 32.99
C GLU A 583 18.83 -24.94 31.72
N ALA A 584 20.11 -24.85 31.46
CA ALA A 584 20.60 -24.32 30.21
C ALA A 584 20.50 -25.40 29.10
N HIS A 585 19.77 -25.13 28.05
CA HIS A 585 19.59 -26.08 26.96
C HIS A 585 20.65 -25.90 25.87
N PRO A 586 21.15 -27.00 25.30
CA PRO A 586 22.18 -26.94 24.27
C PRO A 586 21.63 -26.44 22.95
N ILE A 587 22.45 -25.66 22.22
CA ILE A 587 22.21 -25.40 20.82
C ILE A 587 22.73 -26.63 20.04
N VAL A 588 21.79 -27.42 19.49
CA VAL A 588 22.15 -28.70 18.85
C VAL A 588 22.45 -28.53 17.36
N ALA A 589 21.92 -27.48 16.76
CA ALA A 589 22.13 -27.21 15.33
C ALA A 589 21.96 -25.74 14.97
N VAL A 590 22.56 -25.36 13.87
CA VAL A 590 22.41 -24.04 13.25
C VAL A 590 21.82 -24.22 11.86
N ILE A 591 20.75 -23.52 11.56
CA ILE A 591 20.19 -23.42 10.21
C ILE A 591 20.68 -22.17 9.49
N ASP A 592 20.65 -22.21 8.17
CA ASP A 592 20.90 -21.03 7.36
C ASP A 592 19.82 -19.96 7.62
N ASP A 593 20.15 -18.71 7.35
CA ASP A 593 19.22 -17.60 7.50
C ASP A 593 18.10 -17.71 6.46
N TYR A 594 16.89 -17.44 6.88
CA TYR A 594 15.74 -17.34 5.99
C TYR A 594 14.85 -16.16 6.37
N TYR A 595 14.03 -15.71 5.41
CA TYR A 595 13.13 -14.58 5.61
C TYR A 595 11.77 -15.07 6.12
N ASP A 596 11.48 -14.85 7.40
CA ASP A 596 10.20 -15.25 8.03
C ASP A 596 8.99 -14.39 7.65
N GLY A 597 9.24 -13.33 6.86
CA GLY A 597 8.24 -12.40 6.39
C GLY A 597 8.67 -11.71 5.10
N HIS A 598 8.26 -10.46 4.95
CA HIS A 598 8.63 -9.68 3.77
C HIS A 598 10.14 -9.44 3.72
N ILE A 599 10.78 -9.80 2.61
CA ILE A 599 12.25 -9.76 2.45
C ILE A 599 12.86 -8.38 2.77
N SER A 600 12.11 -7.30 2.54
CA SER A 600 12.58 -5.95 2.87
C SER A 600 12.80 -5.71 4.38
N ALA A 601 12.21 -6.51 5.24
CA ALA A 601 12.40 -6.43 6.69
C ALA A 601 13.74 -7.02 7.15
N GLY A 602 14.36 -7.86 6.31
CA GLY A 602 15.59 -8.53 6.64
C GLY A 602 15.38 -9.88 7.32
N VAL A 603 16.45 -10.44 7.86
CA VAL A 603 16.44 -11.69 8.60
C VAL A 603 16.43 -11.39 10.09
N HIS A 604 15.53 -12.05 10.80
CA HIS A 604 15.46 -11.94 12.26
C HIS A 604 16.39 -12.98 12.94
N PRO A 605 17.01 -12.66 14.07
CA PRO A 605 17.71 -13.64 14.89
C PRO A 605 16.70 -14.56 15.55
N MET A 606 16.73 -15.88 15.22
CA MET A 606 15.68 -16.83 15.59
C MET A 606 16.24 -17.96 16.46
N VAL A 607 15.43 -18.39 17.43
CA VAL A 607 15.62 -19.63 18.18
C VAL A 607 14.40 -20.51 18.03
N PHE A 608 14.60 -21.76 17.65
CA PHE A 608 13.58 -22.79 17.58
C PHE A 608 13.69 -23.69 18.80
N VAL A 609 12.64 -23.72 19.59
CA VAL A 609 12.48 -24.69 20.69
C VAL A 609 11.91 -25.95 20.07
N VAL A 610 12.75 -26.93 19.86
CA VAL A 610 12.34 -28.17 19.19
C VAL A 610 11.68 -29.10 20.18
N ARG A 611 10.42 -29.39 19.92
CA ARG A 611 9.56 -30.28 20.71
C ARG A 611 8.95 -31.36 19.85
N ARG A 612 8.62 -32.50 20.44
CA ARG A 612 7.85 -33.56 19.81
C ARG A 612 6.37 -33.20 19.87
N GLY A 613 5.72 -33.13 18.75
CA GLY A 613 4.31 -32.84 18.66
C GLY A 613 3.99 -31.38 18.42
N SER A 614 2.94 -31.18 17.72
CA SER A 614 2.27 -29.90 17.50
C SER A 614 0.78 -30.16 17.54
N SER A 615 0.03 -29.27 18.15
CA SER A 615 -1.42 -29.32 18.20
C SER A 615 -1.94 -27.95 17.78
N GLY A 616 -2.95 -27.93 16.96
CA GLY A 616 -3.58 -26.70 16.49
C GLY A 616 -4.58 -26.98 15.39
N ASP A 617 -5.21 -25.95 14.87
CA ASP A 617 -6.27 -26.08 13.87
C ASP A 617 -5.73 -25.91 12.45
N LEU A 618 -4.59 -25.22 12.31
CA LEU A 618 -3.96 -24.94 11.02
C LEU A 618 -2.87 -25.96 10.74
N TYR A 619 -3.06 -26.76 9.72
CA TYR A 619 -2.12 -27.76 9.27
C TYR A 619 -1.40 -27.32 8.03
N THR A 620 -0.08 -27.35 8.08
CA THR A 620 0.78 -27.16 6.90
C THR A 620 1.34 -28.50 6.49
N LEU A 621 1.18 -28.87 5.25
CA LEU A 621 1.64 -30.15 4.74
C LEU A 621 2.33 -30.02 3.40
N SER A 622 3.42 -30.74 3.19
CA SER A 622 4.07 -30.89 1.89
C SER A 622 3.55 -32.13 1.19
N TYR A 623 3.37 -32.02 -0.11
CA TYR A 623 2.84 -33.11 -0.94
C TYR A 623 3.71 -33.34 -2.19
N ARG A 624 3.63 -34.54 -2.75
CA ARG A 624 4.36 -34.89 -3.97
C ARG A 624 3.90 -34.07 -5.17
N PRO A 625 4.81 -33.57 -6.02
CA PRO A 625 4.47 -32.75 -7.17
C PRO A 625 3.38 -33.38 -8.05
N GLY A 626 2.39 -32.56 -8.43
CA GLY A 626 1.25 -32.99 -9.25
C GLY A 626 0.16 -33.82 -8.54
N ARG A 627 0.29 -34.03 -7.21
CA ARG A 627 -0.69 -34.87 -6.45
C ARG A 627 -1.69 -34.08 -5.62
N LEU A 628 -1.76 -32.74 -5.81
CA LEU A 628 -2.65 -31.86 -5.02
C LEU A 628 -4.10 -32.37 -5.02
N ALA A 629 -4.66 -32.68 -6.18
CA ALA A 629 -6.05 -33.14 -6.26
C ALA A 629 -6.29 -34.44 -5.46
N ALA A 630 -5.35 -35.40 -5.54
CA ALA A 630 -5.44 -36.66 -4.79
C ALA A 630 -5.35 -36.43 -3.27
N VAL A 631 -4.47 -35.50 -2.84
CA VAL A 631 -4.34 -35.10 -1.43
C VAL A 631 -5.63 -34.40 -0.94
N MET A 632 -6.20 -33.52 -1.75
CA MET A 632 -7.46 -32.87 -1.42
C MET A 632 -8.62 -33.83 -1.25
N ASP A 633 -8.78 -34.80 -2.18
CA ASP A 633 -9.82 -35.80 -2.10
C ASP A 633 -9.61 -36.73 -0.90
N TYR A 634 -8.36 -37.04 -0.56
CA TYR A 634 -8.02 -37.80 0.63
C TYR A 634 -8.38 -37.03 1.91
N LEU A 635 -8.00 -35.78 2.03
CA LEU A 635 -8.30 -34.94 3.19
C LEU A 635 -9.81 -34.76 3.40
N LYS A 636 -10.61 -34.58 2.33
CA LYS A 636 -12.07 -34.55 2.43
C LYS A 636 -12.66 -35.82 3.04
N LYS A 637 -12.12 -37.00 2.67
CA LYS A 637 -12.54 -38.26 3.28
C LYS A 637 -12.17 -38.35 4.75
N VAL A 638 -10.96 -37.91 5.12
CA VAL A 638 -10.48 -37.89 6.50
C VAL A 638 -11.31 -36.95 7.36
N GLU A 639 -11.61 -35.78 6.86
CA GLU A 639 -12.48 -34.80 7.54
C GLU A 639 -13.89 -35.32 7.77
N ARG A 640 -14.47 -35.99 6.74
CA ARG A 640 -15.78 -36.66 6.90
C ARG A 640 -15.75 -37.76 7.96
N GLU A 641 -14.67 -38.53 8.02
CA GLU A 641 -14.54 -39.64 8.99
C GLU A 641 -14.35 -39.13 10.43
N ILE A 642 -13.61 -38.04 10.64
CA ILE A 642 -13.24 -37.56 11.99
C ILE A 642 -14.22 -36.50 12.48
N TYR A 643 -14.60 -35.54 11.62
CA TYR A 643 -15.37 -34.35 11.99
C TYR A 643 -16.76 -34.30 11.35
N GLY A 644 -17.12 -35.25 10.48
CA GLY A 644 -18.43 -35.31 9.83
C GLY A 644 -18.66 -34.28 8.73
N THR A 645 -17.63 -33.53 8.29
CA THR A 645 -17.69 -32.52 7.24
C THR A 645 -16.67 -32.79 6.15
N GLU A 646 -16.98 -32.40 4.91
CA GLU A 646 -15.99 -32.41 3.80
C GLU A 646 -15.44 -31.01 3.50
N GLU A 647 -16.01 -30.00 4.14
CA GLU A 647 -15.65 -28.61 3.91
C GLU A 647 -14.56 -28.21 4.88
N PHE A 648 -13.42 -27.82 4.36
CA PHE A 648 -12.33 -27.17 5.08
C PHE A 648 -11.68 -26.08 4.23
N GLU A 649 -11.22 -25.06 4.85
CA GLU A 649 -10.49 -23.97 4.19
C GLU A 649 -9.05 -24.38 3.93
N TYR A 650 -8.56 -24.04 2.77
CA TYR A 650 -7.17 -24.25 2.40
C TYR A 650 -6.61 -23.12 1.54
N THR A 651 -5.31 -22.98 1.58
CA THR A 651 -4.55 -22.08 0.70
C THR A 651 -3.24 -22.73 0.31
N LEU A 652 -2.74 -22.40 -0.87
CA LEU A 652 -1.39 -22.80 -1.25
C LEU A 652 -0.39 -21.84 -0.59
N PHE A 653 0.64 -22.39 0.00
CA PHE A 653 1.67 -21.58 0.65
C PHE A 653 2.36 -20.62 -0.33
N SER A 654 2.58 -21.06 -1.58
CA SER A 654 3.08 -20.20 -2.66
C SER A 654 2.17 -19.00 -2.94
N ASP A 655 0.86 -19.13 -2.74
CA ASP A 655 -0.08 -18.01 -2.94
C ASP A 655 -0.07 -17.05 -1.75
N GLN A 656 0.15 -17.55 -0.52
CA GLN A 656 0.38 -16.70 0.65
C GLN A 656 1.65 -15.85 0.45
N VAL A 657 2.74 -16.45 -0.02
CA VAL A 657 3.97 -15.74 -0.38
C VAL A 657 3.72 -14.69 -1.48
N LYS A 658 2.97 -15.03 -2.54
CA LYS A 658 2.61 -14.06 -3.61
C LYS A 658 1.77 -12.89 -3.08
N GLN A 659 0.85 -13.15 -2.16
CA GLN A 659 0.00 -12.12 -1.55
C GLN A 659 0.82 -11.14 -0.71
N MET A 660 1.86 -11.59 -0.04
CA MET A 660 2.77 -10.73 0.71
C MET A 660 3.38 -9.63 -0.16
N TYR A 661 3.70 -9.93 -1.45
CA TYR A 661 4.24 -8.98 -2.42
C TYR A 661 3.18 -8.28 -3.28
N ALA A 662 1.89 -8.47 -3.00
CA ALA A 662 0.83 -7.86 -3.81
C ALA A 662 0.85 -6.32 -3.78
N ALA A 663 1.25 -5.73 -2.64
CA ALA A 663 1.40 -4.29 -2.51
C ALA A 663 2.54 -3.75 -3.39
N ASP A 664 3.71 -4.42 -3.38
CA ASP A 664 4.87 -4.02 -4.19
C ASP A 664 4.58 -4.14 -5.68
N ARG A 665 3.88 -5.22 -6.08
CA ARG A 665 3.44 -5.41 -7.46
C ARG A 665 2.50 -4.29 -7.92
N ARG A 666 1.53 -3.92 -7.07
CA ARG A 666 0.63 -2.78 -7.35
C ARG A 666 1.41 -1.48 -7.52
N MET A 667 2.40 -1.25 -6.66
CA MET A 667 3.27 -0.08 -6.73
C MET A 667 4.06 -0.03 -8.04
N ALA A 668 4.74 -1.11 -8.40
CA ALA A 668 5.50 -1.18 -9.65
C ALA A 668 4.61 -0.92 -10.89
N MET A 669 3.40 -1.48 -10.91
CA MET A 669 2.41 -1.23 -11.98
C MET A 669 1.99 0.24 -12.03
N LEU A 670 1.77 0.89 -10.89
CA LEU A 670 1.42 2.31 -10.82
C LEU A 670 2.53 3.19 -11.39
N TYR A 671 3.77 2.99 -10.95
CA TYR A 671 4.90 3.76 -11.46
C TYR A 671 5.06 3.59 -12.97
N THR A 672 4.92 2.37 -13.47
CA THR A 672 5.00 2.08 -14.90
C THR A 672 3.90 2.78 -15.69
N SER A 673 2.67 2.75 -15.17
CA SER A 673 1.53 3.43 -15.80
C SER A 673 1.73 4.95 -15.85
N PHE A 674 2.20 5.54 -14.74
CA PHE A 674 2.44 6.99 -14.68
C PHE A 674 3.63 7.41 -15.55
N ALA A 675 4.69 6.62 -15.61
CA ALA A 675 5.80 6.86 -16.52
C ALA A 675 5.35 6.81 -17.99
N PHE A 676 4.53 5.82 -18.35
CA PHE A 676 3.94 5.74 -19.70
C PHE A 676 3.12 6.99 -20.03
N ILE A 677 2.25 7.43 -19.13
CA ILE A 677 1.45 8.64 -19.35
C ILE A 677 2.32 9.89 -19.46
N ALA A 678 3.35 10.01 -18.63
CA ALA A 678 4.30 11.12 -18.71
C ALA A 678 5.03 11.15 -20.06
N ILE A 679 5.41 9.99 -20.59
CA ILE A 679 6.00 9.86 -21.93
C ILE A 679 5.00 10.32 -22.99
N VAL A 680 3.75 9.85 -22.94
CA VAL A 680 2.71 10.22 -23.92
C VAL A 680 2.47 11.74 -23.89
N VAL A 681 2.30 12.34 -22.71
CA VAL A 681 2.10 13.79 -22.55
C VAL A 681 3.33 14.57 -23.04
N SER A 682 4.54 14.08 -22.76
CA SER A 682 5.78 14.70 -23.25
C SER A 682 5.88 14.65 -24.76
N CYS A 683 5.51 13.51 -25.36
CA CYS A 683 5.49 13.36 -26.83
C CYS A 683 4.46 14.28 -27.49
N LEU A 684 3.27 14.45 -26.90
CA LEU A 684 2.28 15.39 -27.40
C LEU A 684 2.79 16.85 -27.37
N GLY A 685 3.51 17.21 -26.30
CA GLY A 685 4.15 18.51 -26.17
C GLY A 685 5.24 18.73 -27.21
N LEU A 686 6.15 17.77 -27.33
CA LEU A 686 7.20 17.79 -28.33
C LEU A 686 6.64 17.87 -29.75
N PHE A 687 5.59 17.08 -30.03
CA PHE A 687 4.90 17.06 -31.30
C PHE A 687 4.36 18.46 -31.65
N GLY A 688 3.68 19.12 -30.71
CA GLY A 688 3.11 20.43 -30.95
C GLY A 688 4.17 21.52 -31.19
N ILE A 689 5.25 21.52 -30.36
CA ILE A 689 6.34 22.49 -30.45
C ILE A 689 7.11 22.30 -31.78
N SER A 690 7.48 21.07 -32.10
CA SER A 690 8.25 20.75 -33.28
C SER A 690 7.46 21.03 -34.59
N LEU A 691 6.16 20.73 -34.59
CA LEU A 691 5.29 21.09 -35.73
C LEU A 691 5.27 22.61 -35.97
N PHE A 692 5.27 23.42 -34.96
CA PHE A 692 5.34 24.87 -35.08
C PHE A 692 6.72 25.36 -35.56
N ASP A 693 7.79 24.84 -34.92
CA ASP A 693 9.16 25.24 -35.28
C ASP A 693 9.49 24.86 -36.74
N ILE A 694 9.00 23.72 -37.20
CA ILE A 694 9.15 23.29 -38.59
C ILE A 694 8.37 24.23 -39.55
N ARG A 695 7.13 24.60 -39.19
CA ARG A 695 6.34 25.52 -40.02
C ARG A 695 6.97 26.90 -40.12
N GLN A 696 7.55 27.41 -39.05
CA GLN A 696 8.28 28.69 -39.09
C GLN A 696 9.51 28.68 -40.01
N ARG A 697 10.11 27.49 -40.19
CA ARG A 697 11.31 27.30 -40.99
C ARG A 697 11.01 26.77 -42.41
N TYR A 698 9.75 26.70 -42.85
CA TYR A 698 9.40 26.17 -44.16
C TYR A 698 10.15 26.88 -45.28
N ARG A 699 10.28 28.19 -45.21
CA ARG A 699 11.04 29.00 -46.18
C ARG A 699 12.54 28.65 -46.17
N GLU A 700 13.15 28.54 -44.96
CA GLU A 700 14.56 28.12 -44.84
C GLU A 700 14.76 26.69 -45.40
N ILE A 701 13.85 25.79 -45.06
CA ILE A 701 13.87 24.40 -45.58
C ILE A 701 13.70 24.38 -47.12
N ALA A 702 12.78 25.16 -47.67
CA ALA A 702 12.54 25.25 -49.09
C ALA A 702 13.76 25.79 -49.84
N ILE A 703 14.36 26.89 -49.35
CA ILE A 703 15.58 27.49 -49.93
C ILE A 703 16.74 26.49 -49.93
N ARG A 704 16.97 25.80 -48.78
CA ARG A 704 18.04 24.80 -48.69
C ARG A 704 17.80 23.60 -49.60
N LYS A 705 16.55 23.18 -49.75
CA LYS A 705 16.18 22.08 -50.64
C LYS A 705 16.39 22.46 -52.13
N VAL A 706 16.06 23.69 -52.53
CA VAL A 706 16.33 24.22 -53.89
C VAL A 706 17.84 24.31 -54.14
N ASN A 707 18.63 24.62 -53.10
CA ASN A 707 20.10 24.65 -53.15
C ASN A 707 20.76 23.26 -52.98
N GLY A 708 20.02 22.13 -53.10
CA GLY A 708 20.56 20.81 -53.15
C GLY A 708 20.80 20.14 -51.77
N ALA A 709 20.29 20.67 -50.64
CA ALA A 709 20.41 20.03 -49.32
C ALA A 709 19.69 18.67 -49.32
N MET A 710 20.39 17.65 -48.83
CA MET A 710 19.84 16.32 -48.67
C MET A 710 18.90 16.26 -47.46
N LEU A 711 18.01 15.27 -47.43
CA LEU A 711 17.13 15.01 -46.26
C LEU A 711 17.92 14.87 -44.96
N LYS A 712 19.09 14.26 -45.01
CA LYS A 712 20.00 14.07 -43.87
C LYS A 712 20.41 15.39 -43.22
N ASP A 713 20.67 16.42 -44.03
CA ASP A 713 21.07 17.74 -43.51
C ASP A 713 19.93 18.42 -42.74
N LEU A 714 18.69 18.22 -43.23
CA LEU A 714 17.49 18.73 -42.56
C LEU A 714 17.22 18.00 -41.25
N TYR A 715 17.44 16.69 -41.22
CA TYR A 715 17.33 15.92 -39.96
C TYR A 715 18.34 16.38 -38.91
N VAL A 716 19.61 16.48 -39.27
CA VAL A 716 20.67 16.96 -38.35
C VAL A 716 20.36 18.35 -37.81
N LEU A 717 19.93 19.26 -38.69
CA LEU A 717 19.61 20.66 -38.30
C LEU A 717 18.48 20.73 -37.27
N LEU A 718 17.43 19.92 -37.43
CA LEU A 718 16.26 19.98 -36.60
C LEU A 718 16.45 19.12 -35.32
N LEU A 719 17.03 17.91 -35.41
CA LEU A 719 17.22 17.00 -34.31
C LEU A 719 18.27 17.48 -33.29
N ARG A 720 19.40 18.07 -33.78
CA ARG A 720 20.53 18.49 -32.93
C ARG A 720 20.07 19.31 -31.70
N ARG A 721 19.11 20.19 -31.91
CA ARG A 721 18.60 21.05 -30.83
C ARG A 721 17.83 20.27 -29.76
N TYR A 722 16.93 19.38 -30.19
CA TYR A 722 16.09 18.59 -29.27
C TYR A 722 16.90 17.51 -28.55
N VAL A 723 17.83 16.86 -29.26
CA VAL A 723 18.77 15.91 -28.66
C VAL A 723 19.68 16.60 -27.62
N GLY A 724 20.19 17.78 -27.95
CA GLY A 724 21.00 18.56 -26.99
C GLY A 724 20.22 18.92 -25.72
N MET A 725 18.93 19.24 -25.85
CA MET A 725 18.07 19.52 -24.69
C MET A 725 17.77 18.26 -23.89
N LEU A 726 17.59 17.11 -24.55
CA LEU A 726 17.37 15.85 -23.86
C LEU A 726 18.62 15.44 -23.06
N LEU A 727 19.82 15.63 -23.64
CA LEU A 727 21.08 15.40 -22.94
C LEU A 727 21.24 16.33 -21.72
N LEU A 728 20.92 17.62 -21.89
CA LEU A 728 20.95 18.57 -20.76
C LEU A 728 19.92 18.20 -19.69
N ALA A 729 18.73 17.73 -20.09
CA ALA A 729 17.71 17.25 -19.18
C ALA A 729 18.19 16.04 -18.39
N ALA A 730 18.92 15.11 -19.01
CA ALA A 730 19.47 13.94 -18.37
C ALA A 730 20.50 14.33 -17.29
N VAL A 731 21.36 15.33 -17.53
CA VAL A 731 22.33 15.83 -16.56
C VAL A 731 21.65 16.32 -15.27
N VAL A 732 20.46 16.90 -15.38
CA VAL A 732 19.68 17.36 -14.21
C VAL A 732 18.82 16.23 -13.62
N ALA A 733 18.18 15.44 -14.47
CA ALA A 733 17.22 14.42 -14.03
C ALA A 733 17.89 13.25 -13.29
N VAL A 734 19.08 12.82 -13.74
CA VAL A 734 19.78 11.67 -13.15
C VAL A 734 20.14 11.88 -11.67
N PRO A 735 20.77 13.00 -11.25
CA PRO A 735 21.04 13.26 -9.84
C PRO A 735 19.77 13.36 -8.99
N LEU A 736 18.72 14.02 -9.51
CA LEU A 736 17.45 14.16 -8.79
C LEU A 736 16.74 12.81 -8.61
N ALA A 737 16.71 11.98 -9.65
CA ALA A 737 16.14 10.64 -9.58
C ALA A 737 16.95 9.74 -8.64
N TRP A 738 18.28 9.82 -8.67
CA TRP A 738 19.14 9.10 -7.74
C TRP A 738 18.87 9.49 -6.29
N LEU A 739 18.75 10.79 -6.01
CA LEU A 739 18.43 11.30 -4.68
C LEU A 739 17.05 10.78 -4.20
N ALA A 740 16.05 10.80 -5.07
CA ALA A 740 14.71 10.28 -4.75
C ALA A 740 14.73 8.78 -4.45
N ILE A 741 15.47 7.98 -5.22
CA ILE A 741 15.67 6.54 -4.98
C ILE A 741 16.38 6.33 -3.64
N HIS A 742 17.45 7.06 -3.37
CA HIS A 742 18.24 6.93 -2.14
C HIS A 742 17.39 7.24 -0.90
N TYR A 743 16.61 8.32 -0.96
CA TYR A 743 15.70 8.70 0.13
C TYR A 743 14.63 7.64 0.40
N TYR A 744 14.02 7.11 -0.67
CA TYR A 744 13.00 6.08 -0.54
C TYR A 744 13.55 4.76 0.03
N THR A 745 14.76 4.39 -0.39
CA THR A 745 15.35 3.10 -0.01
C THR A 745 16.15 3.14 1.29
N ALA A 746 16.17 4.28 1.99
CA ALA A 746 16.99 4.44 3.20
C ALA A 746 16.68 3.35 4.24
N ASP A 747 15.40 3.07 4.47
CA ASP A 747 14.90 2.13 5.49
C ASP A 747 14.80 0.67 4.99
N LEU A 748 15.07 0.38 3.70
CA LEU A 748 14.97 -0.98 3.17
C LEU A 748 16.25 -1.76 3.45
N VAL A 749 16.16 -2.99 3.92
CA VAL A 749 17.30 -3.90 4.11
C VAL A 749 17.76 -4.46 2.76
N VAL A 750 16.83 -5.00 1.97
CA VAL A 750 17.11 -5.53 0.63
C VAL A 750 16.77 -4.49 -0.42
N LYS A 751 17.78 -4.03 -1.15
CA LYS A 751 17.70 -2.97 -2.16
C LYS A 751 18.17 -3.47 -3.50
N ALA A 752 17.43 -3.13 -4.55
CA ALA A 752 17.91 -3.33 -5.91
C ALA A 752 19.14 -2.43 -6.16
N PRO A 753 20.19 -2.94 -6.80
CA PRO A 753 21.38 -2.14 -7.09
C PRO A 753 21.03 -1.04 -8.10
N VAL A 754 21.39 0.21 -7.74
CA VAL A 754 21.26 1.37 -8.64
C VAL A 754 22.43 1.34 -9.61
N THR A 755 22.20 0.88 -10.84
CA THR A 755 23.22 0.75 -11.86
C THR A 755 23.13 1.87 -12.90
N VAL A 756 24.25 2.22 -13.51
CA VAL A 756 24.31 3.17 -14.64
C VAL A 756 23.42 2.71 -15.80
N GLY A 757 23.31 1.40 -16.01
CA GLY A 757 22.43 0.82 -17.03
C GLY A 757 20.97 1.18 -16.89
N LEU A 758 20.47 1.37 -15.66
CA LEU A 758 19.11 1.79 -15.37
C LEU A 758 18.84 3.19 -15.93
N PHE A 759 19.73 4.15 -15.66
CA PHE A 759 19.62 5.53 -16.15
C PHE A 759 19.77 5.58 -17.67
N LEU A 760 20.69 4.78 -18.22
CA LEU A 760 20.89 4.70 -19.67
C LEU A 760 19.68 4.12 -20.39
N ALA A 761 19.06 3.06 -19.85
CA ALA A 761 17.85 2.49 -20.41
C ALA A 761 16.68 3.48 -20.41
N ALA A 762 16.46 4.19 -19.29
CA ALA A 762 15.45 5.24 -19.20
C ALA A 762 15.69 6.37 -20.21
N PHE A 763 16.94 6.84 -20.31
CA PHE A 763 17.33 7.84 -21.29
C PHE A 763 17.09 7.37 -22.73
N LEU A 764 17.52 6.16 -23.08
CA LEU A 764 17.37 5.59 -24.42
C LEU A 764 15.90 5.46 -24.83
N ILE A 765 15.02 5.02 -23.95
CA ILE A 765 13.58 4.93 -24.27
C ILE A 765 13.01 6.31 -24.58
N VAL A 766 13.25 7.30 -23.71
CA VAL A 766 12.76 8.66 -23.94
C VAL A 766 13.38 9.26 -25.22
N ALA A 767 14.67 9.00 -25.47
CA ALA A 767 15.37 9.46 -26.65
C ALA A 767 14.79 8.84 -27.93
N VAL A 768 14.63 7.52 -27.97
CA VAL A 768 14.07 6.80 -29.13
C VAL A 768 12.67 7.31 -29.47
N ILE A 769 11.79 7.43 -28.48
CA ILE A 769 10.42 7.87 -28.70
C ILE A 769 10.40 9.34 -29.14
N SER A 770 11.23 10.21 -28.52
CA SER A 770 11.34 11.63 -28.92
C SER A 770 11.88 11.78 -30.33
N VAL A 771 12.94 11.05 -30.68
CA VAL A 771 13.54 11.07 -32.04
C VAL A 771 12.55 10.52 -33.04
N ALA A 772 11.86 9.41 -32.77
CA ALA A 772 10.84 8.85 -33.67
C ALA A 772 9.72 9.86 -33.96
N THR A 773 9.24 10.56 -32.91
CA THR A 773 8.22 11.61 -33.05
C THR A 773 8.70 12.75 -33.97
N LEU A 774 9.94 13.20 -33.78
CA LEU A 774 10.55 14.25 -34.61
C LEU A 774 10.79 13.80 -36.05
N LEU A 775 11.34 12.60 -36.24
CA LEU A 775 11.61 12.04 -37.58
C LEU A 775 10.33 11.93 -38.41
N TRP A 776 9.24 11.48 -37.80
CA TRP A 776 7.94 11.41 -38.46
C TRP A 776 7.48 12.78 -38.96
N GLN A 777 7.63 13.83 -38.18
CA GLN A 777 7.25 15.20 -38.54
C GLN A 777 8.17 15.80 -39.60
N VAL A 778 9.49 15.60 -39.47
CA VAL A 778 10.46 16.09 -40.43
C VAL A 778 10.25 15.43 -41.81
N ASN A 779 9.96 14.12 -41.81
CA ASN A 779 9.63 13.41 -43.04
C ASN A 779 8.36 13.96 -43.71
N LYS A 780 7.31 14.26 -42.92
CA LYS A 780 6.11 14.91 -43.44
C LYS A 780 6.39 16.29 -43.99
N ALA A 781 7.21 17.09 -43.33
CA ALA A 781 7.60 18.44 -43.79
C ALA A 781 8.50 18.41 -45.04
N SER A 782 9.36 17.41 -45.14
CA SER A 782 10.26 17.26 -46.29
C SER A 782 9.56 16.90 -47.60
N ARG A 783 8.34 16.35 -47.54
CA ARG A 783 7.51 16.03 -48.71
C ARG A 783 6.73 17.23 -49.27
N ILE A 784 6.78 18.39 -48.63
CA ILE A 784 6.09 19.59 -49.05
C ILE A 784 6.82 20.15 -50.29
N ASN A 785 6.06 20.52 -51.33
CA ASN A 785 6.60 21.08 -52.57
C ASN A 785 7.15 22.50 -52.34
N PRO A 786 8.45 22.77 -52.60
CA PRO A 786 9.04 24.10 -52.39
C PRO A 786 8.34 25.22 -53.18
N SER A 787 7.78 24.92 -54.36
CA SER A 787 7.07 25.89 -55.19
C SER A 787 5.76 26.39 -54.59
N GLU A 788 5.05 25.55 -53.82
CA GLU A 788 3.83 25.96 -53.11
C GLU A 788 4.12 26.88 -51.93
N VAL A 789 5.26 26.66 -51.24
CA VAL A 789 5.67 27.50 -50.13
C VAL A 789 6.08 28.91 -50.58
N MET A 790 6.67 29.02 -51.76
CA MET A 790 7.10 30.30 -52.32
C MET A 790 5.98 31.08 -53.04
N LYS A 791 4.88 30.39 -53.42
CA LYS A 791 3.74 31.02 -54.10
C LYS A 791 2.69 31.63 -53.18
N ASN A 792 2.68 31.25 -51.92
CA ASN A 792 1.69 31.69 -50.91
C ASN A 792 2.13 32.94 -50.11
N GLU A 793 3.04 33.74 -50.66
CA GLU A 793 3.32 35.14 -50.35
C GLU A 793 2.75 36.02 -51.50
#